data_d133302f970b232cd61014c9069aca87
#
_entry.id   d133302f970b232cd61014c9069aca87
#
_cell.length_a   1.000
_cell.length_b   1.000
_cell.length_c   1.000
_cell.angle_alpha   90.00
_cell.angle_beta   90.00
_cell.angle_gamma   90.00
#
_symmetry.space_group_name_H-M   'P 1'
#
loop_
_entity.id
_entity.type
_entity.pdbx_description
1 polymer ?
#
loop_
_entity_poly.entity_id
_entity_poly.type
_entity_poly.pdbx_seq_one_letter_code
_entity_poly.pdbx_strand_id
1 'polypeptide(L)'
;MHNDNSRYRGLFGFVVRRPRLILAAALILSLISVLYTWKTMTFLTSRVDLMPKNTQFHTDYRAWRQDFGDMEDIVVVIEAEDQELAGRFGLELHARLALKPEIIRELFFPFGLDFFRRNGLLFMPVADLQSLRDNLLLAKPVLRELAAAPSVQTLFSTLTGQMERYLAAPSAAGAERDLVGISFMLTSLGSGIRQFGESGAASFSLQEVFFRGKDGKESALARAGKMQILTALPVRSEGSFVPAELAISLIRTEIDSLKKRPEFKGVTVGLTGVPVLEHEEMATSDRDVKTATALSLVLTVILLLVAFRGLRNVAAAMIALVIAICLSFGFATLTVGRLNILSAVFAVMLIGIGIEYGIQVVLRSQEELARGADPLDAIAAGLNRNIWGIVMAAATVAAAFLTFTLTDFKGVSELGIIAAGGVAICVLVTFTVLPALLVLFMPGNGAQEAGAGKGMKPLSGSALQCPAVLGQFLFGHPKRVIALAIILCIASLFPLSRIGFDYNLLNLQAKGLESVTYAYKLMKSKENSGYFAVVVADSAADAEAKARRLESLPTVDHVVSLNSFVPDRQPEKIALLHSLRRDLSDVQPKPYSEDLQLMELPEVFERFRTTVARLKAELDRGKRNEAVPVGEFLKTLDAFFARLEKNRNSNALGMLRDFQGGMLAELPEKLKLLMATLEPSPVSSADVPQELVKRFKGKSGKYLLQVAPRNEIFDREPLEAFLRDVRSVDPHATGEPVMVYESMTIMRDAYRGAFLYALAAIVAILLVAFRSVKFAVIGLVPLLVGLLFMVAGMWVFGISFNPANIIVMPLVLGIAVDSGIYLINRYRNEGEPAEVVVTSSTGVGVFLNTLTIMASFGALMVAHHQGVFSIGVVMSLGMVACQVAFVVVLPAVLKLVEGR
;
A
#
# COMPACT_ATOMS: atom_id res chain seq x y z
N MET A 1 10.36 -33.64 48.82
CA MET A 1 9.55 -33.08 47.72
C MET A 1 8.44 -34.02 47.25
N HIS A 2 7.65 -34.56 48.20
CA HIS A 2 6.67 -35.62 47.92
C HIS A 2 5.20 -35.25 48.24
N ASN A 3 4.88 -33.96 48.50
CA ASN A 3 3.59 -33.59 49.05
C ASN A 3 2.69 -32.66 48.21
N ASP A 4 3.12 -32.30 46.96
CA ASP A 4 2.32 -31.37 46.14
C ASP A 4 1.41 -32.05 45.10
N ASN A 5 1.48 -33.40 44.98
CA ASN A 5 0.73 -34.17 43.98
C ASN A 5 -0.78 -34.32 44.29
N SER A 6 -1.20 -33.95 45.51
CA SER A 6 -2.59 -34.20 45.96
C SER A 6 -3.59 -33.12 45.53
N ARG A 7 -3.21 -31.88 45.39
CA ARG A 7 -4.11 -30.76 45.05
C ARG A 7 -4.58 -30.79 43.60
N TYR A 8 -3.75 -31.23 42.66
CA TYR A 8 -4.12 -31.28 41.23
C TYR A 8 -4.80 -32.57 40.79
N ARG A 9 -4.70 -33.64 41.57
CA ARG A 9 -5.43 -34.90 41.32
C ARG A 9 -6.97 -34.71 41.24
N GLY A 10 -7.53 -33.75 41.96
CA GLY A 10 -8.98 -33.49 41.98
C GLY A 10 -9.54 -32.96 40.64
N LEU A 11 -8.85 -31.98 40.02
CA LEU A 11 -9.32 -31.37 38.78
C LEU A 11 -9.14 -32.30 37.58
N PHE A 12 -8.00 -32.96 37.47
CA PHE A 12 -7.74 -33.94 36.40
C PHE A 12 -8.58 -35.19 36.57
N GLY A 13 -8.81 -35.61 37.81
CA GLY A 13 -9.74 -36.71 38.10
C GLY A 13 -11.17 -36.42 37.64
N PHE A 14 -11.64 -35.20 37.76
CA PHE A 14 -12.93 -34.79 37.23
C PHE A 14 -12.98 -34.81 35.70
N VAL A 15 -11.96 -34.26 35.04
CA VAL A 15 -11.86 -34.22 33.56
C VAL A 15 -11.88 -35.63 32.97
N VAL A 16 -11.07 -36.53 33.52
CA VAL A 16 -10.95 -37.91 33.04
C VAL A 16 -12.22 -38.71 33.32
N ARG A 17 -12.90 -38.46 34.43
CA ARG A 17 -14.15 -39.19 34.79
C ARG A 17 -15.39 -38.75 34.00
N ARG A 18 -15.43 -37.50 33.50
CA ARG A 18 -16.60 -36.95 32.76
C ARG A 18 -16.22 -36.29 31.44
N PRO A 19 -15.47 -36.97 30.53
CA PRO A 19 -14.96 -36.39 29.34
C PRO A 19 -16.04 -35.90 28.37
N ARG A 20 -17.16 -36.64 28.27
CA ARG A 20 -18.31 -36.28 27.41
C ARG A 20 -18.99 -34.97 27.85
N LEU A 21 -19.09 -34.71 29.15
CA LEU A 21 -19.70 -33.51 29.69
C LEU A 21 -18.82 -32.27 29.40
N ILE A 22 -17.52 -32.41 29.58
CA ILE A 22 -16.58 -31.32 29.30
C ILE A 22 -16.59 -30.98 27.81
N LEU A 23 -16.58 -31.99 26.92
CA LEU A 23 -16.63 -31.77 25.49
C LEU A 23 -17.95 -31.11 25.05
N ALA A 24 -19.10 -31.59 25.59
CA ALA A 24 -20.39 -31.00 25.30
C ALA A 24 -20.44 -29.52 25.76
N ALA A 25 -19.99 -29.22 26.96
CA ALA A 25 -19.92 -27.83 27.46
C ALA A 25 -19.00 -26.95 26.59
N ALA A 26 -17.82 -27.45 26.20
CA ALA A 26 -16.89 -26.72 25.33
C ALA A 26 -17.48 -26.46 23.93
N LEU A 27 -18.16 -27.43 23.34
CA LEU A 27 -18.83 -27.27 22.04
C LEU A 27 -20.00 -26.28 22.10
N ILE A 28 -20.83 -26.34 23.13
CA ILE A 28 -21.94 -25.40 23.33
C ILE A 28 -21.38 -23.97 23.50
N LEU A 29 -20.37 -23.82 24.33
CA LEU A 29 -19.74 -22.51 24.57
C LEU A 29 -19.06 -21.95 23.29
N SER A 30 -18.42 -22.84 22.52
CA SER A 30 -17.84 -22.46 21.23
C SER A 30 -18.89 -21.99 20.22
N LEU A 31 -20.03 -22.73 20.15
CA LEU A 31 -21.15 -22.35 19.29
C LEU A 31 -21.73 -20.98 19.68
N ILE A 32 -21.92 -20.74 20.97
CA ILE A 32 -22.39 -19.45 21.50
C ILE A 32 -21.37 -18.34 21.14
N SER A 33 -20.08 -18.60 21.32
CA SER A 33 -18.99 -17.65 20.98
C SER A 33 -19.03 -17.29 19.50
N VAL A 34 -19.14 -18.27 18.62
CA VAL A 34 -19.19 -18.04 17.16
C VAL A 34 -20.43 -17.23 16.77
N LEU A 35 -21.61 -17.59 17.28
CA LEU A 35 -22.85 -16.87 16.99
C LEU A 35 -22.83 -15.44 17.54
N TYR A 36 -22.29 -15.25 18.73
CA TYR A 36 -22.11 -13.92 19.34
C TYR A 36 -21.15 -13.06 18.50
N THR A 37 -19.98 -13.60 18.14
CA THR A 37 -19.00 -12.93 17.30
C THR A 37 -19.60 -12.54 15.95
N TRP A 38 -20.27 -13.46 15.28
CA TRP A 38 -20.87 -13.18 13.97
C TRP A 38 -21.90 -12.04 14.00
N LYS A 39 -22.64 -11.92 15.09
CA LYS A 39 -23.69 -10.90 15.23
C LYS A 39 -23.17 -9.53 15.67
N THR A 40 -22.09 -9.45 16.46
CA THR A 40 -21.71 -8.23 17.18
C THR A 40 -20.32 -7.70 16.87
N MET A 41 -19.44 -8.51 16.25
CA MET A 41 -18.09 -8.08 15.89
C MET A 41 -18.14 -7.03 14.79
N THR A 42 -17.45 -5.92 15.00
CA THR A 42 -17.28 -4.85 14.01
C THR A 42 -15.83 -4.74 13.55
N PHE A 43 -15.62 -3.99 12.47
CA PHE A 43 -14.27 -3.74 11.93
C PHE A 43 -13.94 -2.26 12.01
N LEU A 44 -12.72 -1.94 12.39
CA LEU A 44 -12.19 -0.58 12.45
C LEU A 44 -11.16 -0.41 11.33
N THR A 45 -11.54 0.36 10.30
CA THR A 45 -10.75 0.55 9.08
C THR A 45 -9.98 1.86 9.06
N SER A 46 -10.50 2.90 9.75
CA SER A 46 -9.86 4.22 9.81
C SER A 46 -8.59 4.19 10.67
N ARG A 47 -7.48 4.60 10.06
CA ARG A 47 -6.18 4.72 10.76
C ARG A 47 -6.19 5.78 11.84
N VAL A 48 -6.96 6.86 11.65
CA VAL A 48 -7.08 7.97 12.61
C VAL A 48 -7.71 7.50 13.92
N ASP A 49 -8.66 6.57 13.86
CA ASP A 49 -9.33 6.04 15.04
C ASP A 49 -8.44 5.12 15.90
N LEU A 50 -7.32 4.65 15.33
CA LEU A 50 -6.32 3.86 16.04
C LEU A 50 -5.34 4.73 16.85
N MET A 51 -5.34 6.06 16.61
CA MET A 51 -4.45 7.00 17.28
C MET A 51 -4.97 7.43 18.64
N PRO A 52 -4.06 7.89 19.55
CA PRO A 52 -4.44 8.46 20.85
C PRO A 52 -5.27 9.72 20.64
N LYS A 53 -6.44 9.78 21.28
CA LYS A 53 -7.36 10.92 21.15
C LYS A 53 -6.91 12.18 21.89
N ASN A 54 -5.92 12.06 22.79
CA ASN A 54 -5.45 13.11 23.69
C ASN A 54 -4.24 13.88 23.13
N THR A 55 -3.85 13.66 21.89
CA THR A 55 -2.72 14.35 21.25
C THR A 55 -3.18 15.67 20.62
N GLN A 56 -2.30 16.68 20.62
CA GLN A 56 -2.57 17.97 19.99
C GLN A 56 -2.90 17.79 18.51
N PHE A 57 -2.11 16.98 17.81
CA PHE A 57 -2.33 16.70 16.38
C PHE A 57 -3.72 16.11 16.09
N HIS A 58 -4.22 15.22 16.97
CA HIS A 58 -5.56 14.64 16.80
C HIS A 58 -6.66 15.69 17.03
N THR A 59 -6.45 16.63 17.96
CA THR A 59 -7.34 17.76 18.20
C THR A 59 -7.38 18.68 16.98
N ASP A 60 -6.21 19.05 16.44
CA ASP A 60 -6.08 19.92 15.26
C ASP A 60 -6.67 19.26 14.01
N TYR A 61 -6.40 17.96 13.79
CA TYR A 61 -6.98 17.19 12.68
C TYR A 61 -8.50 17.11 12.78
N ARG A 62 -9.04 16.87 13.97
CA ARG A 62 -10.50 16.82 14.18
C ARG A 62 -11.14 18.18 13.98
N ALA A 63 -10.54 19.26 14.50
CA ALA A 63 -11.03 20.62 14.33
C ALA A 63 -11.06 20.99 12.84
N TRP A 64 -10.00 20.69 12.11
CA TRP A 64 -9.96 20.88 10.65
C TRP A 64 -11.08 20.10 9.95
N ARG A 65 -11.24 18.82 10.27
CA ARG A 65 -12.24 17.95 9.64
C ARG A 65 -13.69 18.38 9.94
N GLN A 66 -13.94 18.92 11.13
CA GLN A 66 -15.26 19.47 11.51
C GLN A 66 -15.60 20.75 10.75
N ASP A 67 -14.61 21.60 10.52
CA ASP A 67 -14.80 22.89 9.87
C ASP A 67 -14.85 22.78 8.33
N PHE A 68 -13.91 22.05 7.74
CA PHE A 68 -13.81 21.92 6.26
C PHE A 68 -14.49 20.67 5.69
N GLY A 69 -14.95 19.76 6.54
CA GLY A 69 -15.58 18.50 6.14
C GLY A 69 -14.58 17.36 5.91
N ASP A 70 -15.11 16.25 5.42
CA ASP A 70 -14.29 15.09 5.01
C ASP A 70 -13.73 15.38 3.62
N MET A 71 -12.41 15.39 3.50
CA MET A 71 -11.68 15.62 2.25
C MET A 71 -11.06 14.33 1.69
N GLU A 72 -11.49 13.16 2.19
CA GLU A 72 -11.03 11.87 1.71
C GLU A 72 -11.78 11.49 0.42
N ASP A 73 -11.39 12.13 -0.67
CA ASP A 73 -11.97 11.91 -1.99
C ASP A 73 -11.43 10.63 -2.66
N ILE A 74 -12.29 9.95 -3.41
CA ILE A 74 -11.87 9.04 -4.47
C ILE A 74 -11.34 9.92 -5.61
N VAL A 75 -10.12 9.66 -6.04
CA VAL A 75 -9.47 10.40 -7.11
C VAL A 75 -9.49 9.55 -8.38
N VAL A 76 -10.20 10.02 -9.38
CA VAL A 76 -10.24 9.41 -10.72
C VAL A 76 -9.27 10.15 -11.62
N VAL A 77 -8.23 9.46 -12.04
CA VAL A 77 -7.19 9.98 -12.94
C VAL A 77 -7.53 9.55 -14.36
N ILE A 78 -7.79 10.52 -15.23
CA ILE A 78 -8.19 10.30 -16.62
C ILE A 78 -7.05 10.79 -17.51
N GLU A 79 -6.52 9.92 -18.35
CA GLU A 79 -5.39 10.18 -19.23
C GLU A 79 -5.74 9.88 -20.67
N ALA A 80 -5.39 10.81 -21.54
CA ALA A 80 -5.40 10.61 -22.99
C ALA A 80 -4.30 11.45 -23.62
N GLU A 81 -3.89 11.10 -24.84
CA GLU A 81 -2.97 11.95 -25.60
C GLU A 81 -3.60 13.29 -25.95
N ASP A 82 -4.92 13.29 -26.19
CA ASP A 82 -5.73 14.49 -26.39
C ASP A 82 -6.43 14.89 -25.07
N GLN A 83 -6.11 16.09 -24.58
CA GLN A 83 -6.69 16.68 -23.37
C GLN A 83 -8.22 16.82 -23.47
N GLU A 84 -8.72 17.17 -24.67
CA GLU A 84 -10.16 17.37 -24.87
C GLU A 84 -10.92 16.05 -24.80
N LEU A 85 -10.33 14.96 -25.29
CA LEU A 85 -10.88 13.62 -25.16
C LEU A 85 -10.95 13.21 -23.68
N ALA A 86 -9.88 13.43 -22.91
CA ALA A 86 -9.88 13.21 -21.46
C ALA A 86 -10.94 14.07 -20.75
N GLY A 87 -11.06 15.32 -21.15
CA GLY A 87 -12.06 16.26 -20.60
C GLY A 87 -13.49 15.83 -20.89
N ARG A 88 -13.81 15.44 -22.13
CA ARG A 88 -15.14 14.93 -22.52
C ARG A 88 -15.50 13.66 -21.77
N PHE A 89 -14.55 12.75 -21.64
CA PHE A 89 -14.75 11.55 -20.82
C PHE A 89 -15.08 11.90 -19.36
N GLY A 90 -14.32 12.82 -18.77
CA GLY A 90 -14.52 13.27 -17.40
C GLY A 90 -15.88 13.97 -17.21
N LEU A 91 -16.33 14.79 -18.17
CA LEU A 91 -17.64 15.45 -18.13
C LEU A 91 -18.79 14.43 -18.18
N GLU A 92 -18.70 13.44 -19.07
CA GLU A 92 -19.71 12.37 -19.18
C GLU A 92 -19.73 11.51 -17.91
N LEU A 93 -18.55 11.16 -17.37
CA LEU A 93 -18.44 10.44 -16.10
C LEU A 93 -19.04 11.25 -14.95
N HIS A 94 -18.68 12.54 -14.85
CA HIS A 94 -19.23 13.45 -13.85
C HIS A 94 -20.77 13.52 -13.92
N ALA A 95 -21.33 13.68 -15.12
CA ALA A 95 -22.78 13.76 -15.32
C ALA A 95 -23.50 12.48 -14.86
N ARG A 96 -22.94 11.30 -15.11
CA ARG A 96 -23.51 10.02 -14.68
C ARG A 96 -23.44 9.81 -13.17
N LEU A 97 -22.28 10.13 -12.57
CA LEU A 97 -22.10 10.01 -11.13
C LEU A 97 -22.96 10.99 -10.34
N ALA A 98 -23.21 12.18 -10.88
CA ALA A 98 -24.10 13.19 -10.27
C ALA A 98 -25.56 12.72 -10.14
N LEU A 99 -25.98 11.68 -10.90
CA LEU A 99 -27.31 11.09 -10.78
C LEU A 99 -27.48 10.17 -9.55
N LYS A 100 -26.40 9.94 -8.77
CA LYS A 100 -26.36 9.01 -7.65
C LYS A 100 -25.90 9.68 -6.34
N PRO A 101 -26.59 10.73 -5.87
CA PRO A 101 -26.18 11.49 -4.67
C PRO A 101 -26.23 10.64 -3.38
N GLU A 102 -26.97 9.54 -3.38
CA GLU A 102 -27.04 8.59 -2.26
C GLU A 102 -25.75 7.78 -2.09
N ILE A 103 -24.89 7.71 -3.12
CA ILE A 103 -23.61 6.98 -3.12
C ILE A 103 -22.42 7.94 -3.16
N ILE A 104 -22.53 9.02 -3.93
CA ILE A 104 -21.49 10.05 -4.09
C ILE A 104 -22.06 11.38 -3.57
N ARG A 105 -21.49 11.88 -2.48
CA ARG A 105 -21.96 13.11 -1.82
C ARG A 105 -21.60 14.37 -2.59
N GLU A 106 -20.36 14.44 -3.06
CA GLU A 106 -19.81 15.61 -3.76
C GLU A 106 -18.93 15.13 -4.92
N LEU A 107 -19.00 15.87 -6.01
CA LEU A 107 -18.16 15.66 -7.19
C LEU A 107 -17.46 16.98 -7.51
N PHE A 108 -16.19 16.89 -7.89
CA PHE A 108 -15.45 18.05 -8.36
C PHE A 108 -14.61 17.69 -9.57
N PHE A 109 -14.83 18.43 -10.67
CA PHE A 109 -14.10 18.26 -11.91
C PHE A 109 -13.76 19.65 -12.49
N PRO A 110 -12.51 20.14 -12.31
CA PRO A 110 -12.11 21.49 -12.69
C PRO A 110 -12.37 21.81 -14.17
N PHE A 111 -12.14 20.85 -15.06
CA PHE A 111 -12.35 21.02 -16.51
C PHE A 111 -13.83 21.36 -16.87
N GLY A 112 -14.78 20.93 -16.05
CA GLY A 112 -16.21 21.22 -16.21
C GLY A 112 -16.63 22.62 -15.78
N LEU A 113 -15.77 23.35 -15.08
CA LEU A 113 -16.12 24.70 -14.58
C LEU A 113 -15.86 25.76 -15.65
N ASP A 114 -16.91 26.48 -16.02
CA ASP A 114 -16.82 27.60 -16.97
C ASP A 114 -15.80 28.67 -16.54
N PHE A 115 -15.58 28.81 -15.26
CA PHE A 115 -14.57 29.68 -14.69
C PHE A 115 -13.17 29.42 -15.25
N PHE A 116 -12.71 28.19 -15.24
CA PHE A 116 -11.39 27.81 -15.78
C PHE A 116 -11.38 27.82 -17.31
N ARG A 117 -12.50 27.48 -17.94
CA ARG A 117 -12.60 27.53 -19.41
C ARG A 117 -12.48 28.94 -19.95
N ARG A 118 -13.00 29.95 -19.26
CA ARG A 118 -12.92 31.36 -19.70
C ARG A 118 -11.65 32.05 -19.27
N ASN A 119 -11.14 31.76 -18.07
CA ASN A 119 -10.07 32.50 -17.44
C ASN A 119 -8.73 31.75 -17.40
N GLY A 120 -8.64 30.54 -17.97
CA GLY A 120 -7.47 29.66 -17.86
C GLY A 120 -6.17 30.31 -18.28
N LEU A 121 -6.18 31.15 -19.32
CA LEU A 121 -5.01 31.88 -19.80
C LEU A 121 -4.48 32.91 -18.78
N LEU A 122 -5.32 33.47 -17.92
CA LEU A 122 -4.89 34.41 -16.88
C LEU A 122 -4.01 33.76 -15.79
N PHE A 123 -4.09 32.42 -15.62
CA PHE A 123 -3.28 31.69 -14.66
C PHE A 123 -1.87 31.37 -15.21
N MET A 124 -1.63 31.58 -16.52
CA MET A 124 -0.32 31.35 -17.11
C MET A 124 0.69 32.44 -16.70
N PRO A 125 1.97 32.08 -16.52
CA PRO A 125 3.06 33.07 -16.42
C PRO A 125 3.08 33.99 -17.65
N VAL A 126 3.45 35.25 -17.46
CA VAL A 126 3.51 36.23 -18.57
C VAL A 126 4.46 35.79 -19.70
N ALA A 127 5.57 35.14 -19.36
CA ALA A 127 6.51 34.59 -20.34
C ALA A 127 5.90 33.53 -21.24
N ASP A 128 5.03 32.68 -20.67
CA ASP A 128 4.32 31.61 -21.40
C ASP A 128 3.22 32.23 -22.29
N LEU A 129 2.50 33.24 -21.79
CA LEU A 129 1.56 34.01 -22.60
C LEU A 129 2.22 34.73 -23.80
N GLN A 130 3.44 35.27 -23.61
CA GLN A 130 4.22 35.84 -24.69
C GLN A 130 4.61 34.78 -25.72
N SER A 131 5.03 33.60 -25.26
CA SER A 131 5.34 32.47 -26.15
C SER A 131 4.10 31.99 -26.91
N LEU A 132 2.95 31.87 -26.24
CA LEU A 132 1.66 31.58 -26.86
C LEU A 132 1.30 32.59 -27.95
N ARG A 133 1.44 33.88 -27.65
CA ARG A 133 1.24 34.96 -28.62
C ARG A 133 2.14 34.80 -29.85
N ASP A 134 3.42 34.61 -29.64
CA ASP A 134 4.39 34.46 -30.73
C ASP A 134 4.03 33.24 -31.62
N ASN A 135 3.66 32.14 -31.03
CA ASN A 135 3.26 30.91 -31.74
C ASN A 135 1.94 31.11 -32.53
N LEU A 136 0.95 31.78 -31.93
CA LEU A 136 -0.32 32.07 -32.59
C LEU A 136 -0.15 33.03 -33.77
N LEU A 137 0.71 34.04 -33.65
CA LEU A 137 1.03 34.96 -34.75
C LEU A 137 1.77 34.26 -35.89
N LEU A 138 2.64 33.31 -35.60
CA LEU A 138 3.28 32.46 -36.62
C LEU A 138 2.26 31.57 -37.35
N ALA A 139 1.32 31.02 -36.64
CA ALA A 139 0.27 30.14 -37.21
C ALA A 139 -0.87 30.94 -37.87
N LYS A 140 -0.97 32.24 -37.61
CA LYS A 140 -2.08 33.11 -38.09
C LYS A 140 -2.44 32.95 -39.57
N PRO A 141 -1.47 32.93 -40.54
CA PRO A 141 -1.82 32.80 -41.93
C PRO A 141 -2.58 31.47 -42.25
N VAL A 142 -2.18 30.38 -41.62
CA VAL A 142 -2.83 29.09 -41.78
C VAL A 142 -4.19 29.08 -41.07
N LEU A 143 -4.23 29.59 -39.83
CA LEU A 143 -5.46 29.66 -39.04
C LEU A 143 -6.54 30.51 -39.72
N ARG A 144 -6.17 31.62 -40.36
CA ARG A 144 -7.12 32.50 -41.06
C ARG A 144 -7.79 31.77 -42.25
N GLU A 145 -7.01 31.11 -43.09
CA GLU A 145 -7.53 30.40 -44.25
C GLU A 145 -8.38 29.15 -43.82
N LEU A 146 -7.89 28.40 -42.83
CA LEU A 146 -8.63 27.27 -42.26
C LEU A 146 -9.90 27.68 -41.54
N ALA A 147 -9.91 28.82 -40.86
CA ALA A 147 -11.12 29.34 -40.24
C ALA A 147 -12.17 29.73 -41.30
N ALA A 148 -11.72 30.27 -42.41
CA ALA A 148 -12.60 30.66 -43.53
C ALA A 148 -13.14 29.46 -44.33
N ALA A 149 -12.32 28.39 -44.48
CA ALA A 149 -12.68 27.18 -45.20
C ALA A 149 -11.97 25.98 -44.61
N PRO A 150 -12.55 25.31 -43.58
CA PRO A 150 -11.92 24.19 -42.90
C PRO A 150 -11.97 22.93 -43.74
N SER A 151 -10.97 22.78 -44.63
CA SER A 151 -10.83 21.62 -45.52
C SER A 151 -9.37 21.19 -45.64
N VAL A 152 -9.14 19.91 -45.95
CA VAL A 152 -7.80 19.33 -46.21
C VAL A 152 -7.14 20.06 -47.39
N GLN A 153 -7.92 20.42 -48.40
CA GLN A 153 -7.42 21.21 -49.54
C GLN A 153 -6.87 22.57 -49.11
N THR A 154 -7.61 23.32 -48.29
CA THR A 154 -7.17 24.60 -47.74
C THR A 154 -5.91 24.45 -46.91
N LEU A 155 -5.84 23.42 -46.04
CA LEU A 155 -4.67 23.14 -45.21
C LEU A 155 -3.41 22.93 -46.08
N PHE A 156 -3.48 22.01 -47.02
CA PHE A 156 -2.33 21.68 -47.89
C PHE A 156 -1.95 22.83 -48.82
N SER A 157 -2.90 23.50 -49.46
CA SER A 157 -2.61 24.63 -50.34
C SER A 157 -1.98 25.82 -49.59
N THR A 158 -2.47 26.11 -48.37
CA THR A 158 -1.91 27.22 -47.60
C THR A 158 -0.51 26.91 -47.10
N LEU A 159 -0.24 25.71 -46.62
CA LEU A 159 1.10 25.27 -46.25
C LEU A 159 2.05 25.26 -47.48
N THR A 160 1.57 24.78 -48.63
CA THR A 160 2.33 24.85 -49.88
C THR A 160 2.75 26.30 -50.19
N GLY A 161 1.82 27.23 -50.14
CA GLY A 161 2.11 28.64 -50.41
C GLY A 161 3.10 29.28 -49.42
N GLN A 162 3.10 28.83 -48.16
CA GLN A 162 4.09 29.26 -47.16
C GLN A 162 5.48 28.73 -47.47
N MET A 163 5.55 27.41 -47.74
CA MET A 163 6.82 26.79 -48.12
C MET A 163 7.42 27.38 -49.39
N GLU A 164 6.60 27.65 -50.42
CA GLU A 164 7.04 28.29 -51.68
C GLU A 164 7.58 29.70 -51.41
N ARG A 165 6.95 30.51 -50.56
CA ARG A 165 7.45 31.81 -50.15
C ARG A 165 8.82 31.74 -49.48
N TYR A 166 8.97 30.81 -48.52
CA TYR A 166 10.26 30.56 -47.89
C TYR A 166 11.34 30.15 -48.92
N LEU A 167 11.02 29.23 -49.81
CA LEU A 167 11.93 28.73 -50.84
C LEU A 167 12.35 29.82 -51.83
N ALA A 168 11.46 30.81 -52.09
CA ALA A 168 11.75 31.93 -53.00
C ALA A 168 12.73 32.95 -52.40
N ALA A 169 12.74 33.09 -51.04
CA ALA A 169 13.56 34.08 -50.36
C ALA A 169 14.03 33.59 -48.99
N PRO A 170 14.86 32.54 -48.90
CA PRO A 170 15.24 31.90 -47.63
C PRO A 170 16.12 32.78 -46.73
N SER A 171 16.69 33.87 -47.25
CA SER A 171 17.50 34.84 -46.51
C SER A 171 16.75 36.12 -46.18
N ALA A 172 15.46 36.22 -46.47
CA ALA A 172 14.70 37.44 -46.20
C ALA A 172 14.53 37.68 -44.69
N ALA A 173 14.31 38.95 -44.32
CA ALA A 173 13.99 39.27 -42.93
C ALA A 173 12.71 38.57 -42.49
N GLY A 174 12.80 37.68 -41.49
CA GLY A 174 11.72 36.87 -40.99
C GLY A 174 11.68 35.44 -41.50
N ALA A 175 12.46 35.07 -42.54
CA ALA A 175 12.46 33.72 -43.11
C ALA A 175 12.74 32.61 -42.07
N GLU A 176 13.60 32.88 -41.11
CA GLU A 176 13.87 31.93 -39.99
C GLU A 176 12.64 31.69 -39.14
N ARG A 177 11.84 32.73 -38.88
CA ARG A 177 10.58 32.61 -38.13
C ARG A 177 9.50 31.85 -38.93
N ASP A 178 9.42 32.07 -40.23
CA ASP A 178 8.52 31.36 -41.12
C ASP A 178 8.87 29.86 -41.19
N LEU A 179 10.18 29.55 -41.26
CA LEU A 179 10.65 28.16 -41.27
C LEU A 179 10.29 27.41 -39.99
N VAL A 180 10.44 28.03 -38.83
CA VAL A 180 10.06 27.46 -37.54
C VAL A 180 8.55 27.17 -37.54
N GLY A 181 7.71 28.11 -38.00
CA GLY A 181 6.27 27.93 -38.14
C GLY A 181 5.89 26.76 -39.06
N ILE A 182 6.47 26.71 -40.24
CA ILE A 182 6.27 25.66 -41.23
C ILE A 182 6.67 24.28 -40.65
N SER A 183 7.87 24.16 -40.12
CA SER A 183 8.38 22.91 -39.53
C SER A 183 7.46 22.41 -38.43
N PHE A 184 6.96 23.30 -37.64
CA PHE A 184 6.05 23.01 -36.55
C PHE A 184 4.67 22.51 -37.05
N MET A 185 4.07 23.19 -38.02
CA MET A 185 2.79 22.76 -38.61
C MET A 185 2.91 21.41 -39.33
N LEU A 186 4.03 21.16 -40.02
CA LEU A 186 4.30 19.85 -40.63
C LEU A 186 4.44 18.73 -39.59
N THR A 187 5.09 18.99 -38.47
CA THR A 187 5.23 18.01 -37.38
C THR A 187 3.86 17.66 -36.80
N SER A 188 3.01 18.64 -36.51
CA SER A 188 1.65 18.44 -35.96
C SER A 188 0.74 17.73 -36.97
N LEU A 189 0.80 18.05 -38.25
CA LEU A 189 0.10 17.36 -39.31
C LEU A 189 0.59 15.90 -39.45
N GLY A 190 1.90 15.67 -39.29
CA GLY A 190 2.50 14.34 -39.31
C GLY A 190 2.05 13.45 -38.16
N SER A 191 1.84 14.00 -36.95
CA SER A 191 1.27 13.26 -35.84
C SER A 191 -0.18 12.86 -36.09
N GLY A 192 -1.02 13.76 -36.61
CA GLY A 192 -2.39 13.47 -37.00
C GLY A 192 -2.51 12.40 -38.09
N ILE A 193 -1.62 12.44 -39.09
CA ILE A 193 -1.57 11.42 -40.18
C ILE A 193 -1.16 10.05 -39.59
N ARG A 194 -0.17 9.99 -38.70
CA ARG A 194 0.25 8.72 -38.06
C ARG A 194 -0.87 8.14 -37.23
N GLN A 195 -1.52 8.93 -36.40
CA GLN A 195 -2.64 8.52 -35.58
C GLN A 195 -3.79 7.94 -36.43
N PHE A 196 -4.12 8.61 -37.52
CA PHE A 196 -5.10 8.10 -38.49
C PHE A 196 -4.67 6.78 -39.11
N GLY A 197 -3.38 6.61 -39.39
CA GLY A 197 -2.80 5.35 -39.89
C GLY A 197 -2.95 4.18 -38.92
N GLU A 198 -2.82 4.43 -37.62
CA GLU A 198 -2.82 3.43 -36.54
C GLU A 198 -4.23 3.10 -36.05
N SER A 199 -5.06 4.13 -35.82
CA SER A 199 -6.35 4.00 -35.14
C SER A 199 -7.57 4.18 -36.06
N GLY A 200 -7.38 4.73 -37.26
CA GLY A 200 -8.46 5.17 -38.12
C GLY A 200 -9.13 6.49 -37.69
N ALA A 201 -8.68 7.09 -36.61
CA ALA A 201 -9.18 8.38 -36.10
C ALA A 201 -8.05 9.42 -36.21
N ALA A 202 -8.30 10.54 -36.92
CA ALA A 202 -7.38 11.69 -36.93
C ALA A 202 -7.80 12.69 -35.86
N SER A 203 -6.85 13.36 -35.21
CA SER A 203 -7.14 14.54 -34.36
C SER A 203 -6.10 15.62 -34.63
N PHE A 204 -6.55 16.88 -34.61
CA PHE A 204 -5.68 18.03 -34.70
C PHE A 204 -5.64 18.73 -33.34
N SER A 205 -4.54 18.53 -32.60
CA SER A 205 -4.36 19.14 -31.31
C SER A 205 -3.85 20.56 -31.43
N LEU A 206 -4.74 21.54 -31.22
CA LEU A 206 -4.33 22.95 -31.12
C LEU A 206 -3.36 23.20 -29.96
N GLN A 207 -3.41 22.37 -28.93
CA GLN A 207 -2.51 22.50 -27.76
C GLN A 207 -1.07 22.18 -28.10
N GLU A 208 -0.82 21.10 -28.85
CA GLU A 208 0.53 20.81 -29.33
C GLU A 208 1.06 21.93 -30.18
N VAL A 209 0.16 22.59 -30.96
CA VAL A 209 0.52 23.70 -31.85
C VAL A 209 0.90 24.94 -31.05
N PHE A 210 0.22 25.28 -29.97
CA PHE A 210 0.35 26.60 -29.33
C PHE A 210 1.14 26.62 -28.04
N PHE A 211 1.18 25.50 -27.29
CA PHE A 211 1.79 25.44 -25.98
C PHE A 211 3.19 24.80 -25.95
N ARG A 212 3.92 24.76 -27.06
CA ARG A 212 5.34 24.40 -27.08
C ARG A 212 6.23 25.58 -26.67
N GLY A 213 7.16 25.32 -25.74
CA GLY A 213 8.18 26.27 -25.34
C GLY A 213 9.20 26.56 -26.46
N LYS A 214 9.95 27.67 -26.34
CA LYS A 214 11.00 28.04 -27.31
C LYS A 214 12.07 26.96 -27.53
N ASP A 215 12.25 26.06 -26.57
CA ASP A 215 13.20 24.93 -26.61
C ASP A 215 12.66 23.67 -27.29
N GLY A 216 11.48 23.72 -27.93
CA GLY A 216 10.82 22.57 -28.54
C GLY A 216 10.27 21.53 -27.55
N LYS A 217 10.38 21.77 -26.25
CA LYS A 217 9.79 20.91 -25.19
C LYS A 217 8.36 21.30 -24.95
N GLU A 218 7.51 20.29 -24.65
CA GLU A 218 6.15 20.53 -24.19
C GLU A 218 6.19 21.44 -22.93
N SER A 219 5.34 22.48 -22.90
CA SER A 219 5.18 23.29 -21.70
C SER A 219 4.64 22.45 -20.54
N ALA A 220 4.89 22.87 -19.31
CA ALA A 220 4.31 22.21 -18.12
C ALA A 220 2.79 22.11 -18.23
N LEU A 221 2.14 23.14 -18.78
CA LEU A 221 0.70 23.20 -19.00
C LEU A 221 0.19 22.14 -20.00
N ALA A 222 0.93 21.90 -21.08
CA ALA A 222 0.56 20.88 -22.07
C ALA A 222 0.68 19.46 -21.46
N ARG A 223 1.67 19.24 -20.60
CA ARG A 223 1.83 17.97 -19.86
C ARG A 223 0.76 17.77 -18.79
N ALA A 224 0.47 18.82 -18.02
CA ALA A 224 -0.60 18.80 -17.02
C ALA A 224 -1.97 18.55 -17.65
N GLY A 225 -2.18 19.05 -18.88
CA GLY A 225 -3.41 18.88 -19.62
C GLY A 225 -3.72 17.44 -20.05
N LYS A 226 -2.70 16.59 -20.22
CA LYS A 226 -2.88 15.17 -20.59
C LYS A 226 -3.46 14.31 -19.45
N MET A 227 -3.40 14.81 -18.21
CA MET A 227 -3.95 14.15 -17.03
C MET A 227 -5.06 15.03 -16.44
N GLN A 228 -6.30 14.53 -16.47
CA GLN A 228 -7.45 15.19 -15.86
C GLN A 228 -7.80 14.47 -14.55
N ILE A 229 -8.18 15.23 -13.54
CA ILE A 229 -8.52 14.71 -12.22
C ILE A 229 -9.98 15.04 -11.91
N LEU A 230 -10.77 13.98 -11.66
CA LEU A 230 -12.10 14.08 -11.08
C LEU A 230 -12.06 13.55 -9.67
N THR A 231 -12.53 14.32 -8.69
CA THR A 231 -12.64 13.86 -7.31
C THR A 231 -14.09 13.59 -6.94
N ALA A 232 -14.31 12.52 -6.19
CA ALA A 232 -15.63 12.08 -5.75
C ALA A 232 -15.60 11.75 -4.26
N LEU A 233 -16.38 12.46 -3.44
CA LEU A 233 -16.52 12.20 -2.02
C LEU A 233 -17.59 11.11 -1.81
N PRO A 234 -17.19 9.89 -1.35
CA PRO A 234 -18.13 8.78 -1.18
C PRO A 234 -19.00 8.94 0.06
N VAL A 235 -20.22 8.39 0.02
CA VAL A 235 -20.99 8.08 1.21
C VAL A 235 -20.45 6.79 1.79
N ARG A 236 -19.93 6.83 3.03
CA ARG A 236 -19.31 5.67 3.70
C ARG A 236 -20.33 4.85 4.47
N SER A 237 -20.28 3.54 4.33
CA SER A 237 -21.11 2.61 5.12
C SER A 237 -20.45 2.38 6.48
N GLU A 238 -21.07 2.88 7.56
CA GLU A 238 -20.57 2.67 8.92
C GLU A 238 -20.57 1.19 9.30
N GLY A 239 -19.48 0.71 9.93
CA GLY A 239 -19.33 -0.68 10.40
C GLY A 239 -18.99 -1.72 9.32
N SER A 240 -18.88 -1.32 8.05
CA SER A 240 -18.40 -2.21 6.97
C SER A 240 -16.89 -2.36 7.01
N PHE A 241 -16.40 -3.56 6.67
CA PHE A 241 -14.96 -3.81 6.46
C PHE A 241 -14.40 -2.99 5.27
N VAL A 242 -15.26 -2.61 4.34
CA VAL A 242 -14.95 -1.86 3.11
C VAL A 242 -15.93 -0.69 2.93
N PRO A 243 -15.79 0.42 3.67
CA PRO A 243 -16.80 1.47 3.74
C PRO A 243 -17.14 2.17 2.41
N ALA A 244 -16.17 2.25 1.46
CA ALA A 244 -16.33 2.94 0.17
C ALA A 244 -16.66 2.00 -1.01
N GLU A 245 -16.92 0.71 -0.77
CA GLU A 245 -17.11 -0.32 -1.81
C GLU A 245 -18.19 0.05 -2.84
N LEU A 246 -19.35 0.55 -2.38
CA LEU A 246 -20.44 0.93 -3.27
C LEU A 246 -20.05 2.06 -4.22
N ALA A 247 -19.33 3.07 -3.73
CA ALA A 247 -18.88 4.19 -4.54
C ALA A 247 -17.82 3.76 -5.55
N ILE A 248 -16.84 2.96 -5.12
CA ILE A 248 -15.76 2.46 -5.99
C ILE A 248 -16.33 1.56 -7.08
N SER A 249 -17.25 0.64 -6.74
CA SER A 249 -17.88 -0.26 -7.72
C SER A 249 -18.75 0.48 -8.72
N LEU A 250 -19.50 1.51 -8.28
CA LEU A 250 -20.26 2.38 -9.17
C LEU A 250 -19.35 3.11 -10.17
N ILE A 251 -18.30 3.76 -9.66
CA ILE A 251 -17.35 4.51 -10.49
C ILE A 251 -16.69 3.58 -11.53
N ARG A 252 -16.23 2.39 -11.12
CA ARG A 252 -15.65 1.40 -12.05
C ARG A 252 -16.65 0.95 -13.11
N THR A 253 -17.89 0.70 -12.73
CA THR A 253 -18.95 0.28 -13.67
C THR A 253 -19.22 1.36 -14.72
N GLU A 254 -19.29 2.64 -14.31
CA GLU A 254 -19.51 3.74 -15.24
C GLU A 254 -18.27 3.97 -16.14
N ILE A 255 -17.05 3.85 -15.62
CA ILE A 255 -15.82 3.91 -16.41
C ILE A 255 -15.82 2.82 -17.47
N ASP A 256 -16.13 1.58 -17.11
CA ASP A 256 -16.14 0.44 -18.03
C ASP A 256 -17.23 0.60 -19.10
N SER A 257 -18.37 1.17 -18.73
CA SER A 257 -19.45 1.50 -19.67
C SER A 257 -19.02 2.54 -20.70
N LEU A 258 -18.30 3.59 -20.27
CA LEU A 258 -17.80 4.65 -21.15
C LEU A 258 -16.67 4.15 -22.05
N LYS A 259 -15.73 3.37 -21.54
CA LYS A 259 -14.62 2.79 -22.33
C LYS A 259 -15.05 1.89 -23.48
N LYS A 260 -16.27 1.32 -23.42
CA LYS A 260 -16.82 0.51 -24.52
C LYS A 260 -17.27 1.34 -25.73
N ARG A 261 -17.42 2.66 -25.55
CA ARG A 261 -17.83 3.54 -26.66
C ARG A 261 -16.63 3.82 -27.57
N PRO A 262 -16.79 3.75 -28.91
CA PRO A 262 -15.71 3.98 -29.87
C PRO A 262 -15.05 5.35 -29.75
N GLU A 263 -15.83 6.37 -29.36
CA GLU A 263 -15.40 7.77 -29.19
C GLU A 263 -14.36 7.97 -28.08
N PHE A 264 -14.33 7.07 -27.06
CA PHE A 264 -13.38 7.11 -25.94
C PHE A 264 -12.23 6.11 -26.08
N LYS A 265 -11.99 5.61 -27.28
CA LYS A 265 -10.86 4.73 -27.56
C LYS A 265 -9.55 5.49 -27.34
N GLY A 266 -8.66 4.93 -26.53
CA GLY A 266 -7.37 5.56 -26.17
C GLY A 266 -7.38 6.31 -24.82
N VAL A 267 -8.53 6.39 -24.12
CA VAL A 267 -8.59 6.92 -22.76
C VAL A 267 -8.20 5.85 -21.76
N THR A 268 -7.21 6.15 -20.90
CA THR A 268 -6.86 5.34 -19.75
C THR A 268 -7.35 6.02 -18.48
N VAL A 269 -7.93 5.23 -17.58
CA VAL A 269 -8.49 5.74 -16.33
C VAL A 269 -8.03 4.86 -15.20
N GLY A 270 -7.61 5.46 -14.11
CA GLY A 270 -7.26 4.78 -12.88
C GLY A 270 -7.83 5.46 -11.65
N LEU A 271 -8.03 4.68 -10.61
CA LEU A 271 -8.57 5.12 -9.33
C LEU A 271 -7.48 5.16 -8.27
N THR A 272 -7.49 6.21 -7.43
CA THR A 272 -6.65 6.33 -6.25
C THR A 272 -7.34 7.20 -5.19
N GLY A 273 -6.60 7.69 -4.21
CA GLY A 273 -7.12 8.41 -3.05
C GLY A 273 -7.28 7.50 -1.84
N VAL A 274 -7.37 8.10 -0.65
CA VAL A 274 -7.42 7.34 0.62
C VAL A 274 -8.51 6.27 0.63
N PRO A 275 -9.76 6.53 0.19
CA PRO A 275 -10.81 5.50 0.21
C PRO A 275 -10.51 4.30 -0.68
N VAL A 276 -9.85 4.50 -1.84
CA VAL A 276 -9.50 3.41 -2.77
C VAL A 276 -8.32 2.61 -2.22
N LEU A 277 -7.31 3.29 -1.69
CA LEU A 277 -6.16 2.65 -1.04
C LEU A 277 -6.60 1.78 0.15
N GLU A 278 -7.45 2.33 1.04
CA GLU A 278 -8.01 1.58 2.16
C GLU A 278 -8.86 0.39 1.69
N HIS A 279 -9.69 0.57 0.66
CA HIS A 279 -10.50 -0.50 0.09
C HIS A 279 -9.65 -1.65 -0.45
N GLU A 280 -8.66 -1.35 -1.30
CA GLU A 280 -7.78 -2.37 -1.89
C GLU A 280 -6.88 -3.04 -0.82
N GLU A 281 -6.41 -2.28 0.18
CA GLU A 281 -5.67 -2.80 1.33
C GLU A 281 -6.50 -3.80 2.13
N MET A 282 -7.74 -3.43 2.47
CA MET A 282 -8.63 -4.30 3.25
C MET A 282 -9.05 -5.55 2.48
N ALA A 283 -9.44 -5.40 1.21
CA ALA A 283 -9.83 -6.52 0.36
C ALA A 283 -8.67 -7.51 0.16
N THR A 284 -7.46 -7.00 -0.03
CA THR A 284 -6.25 -7.82 -0.18
C THR A 284 -5.90 -8.51 1.15
N SER A 285 -5.92 -7.76 2.25
CA SER A 285 -5.61 -8.30 3.58
C SER A 285 -6.60 -9.37 4.03
N ASP A 286 -7.91 -9.19 3.78
CA ASP A 286 -8.92 -10.20 4.10
C ASP A 286 -8.66 -11.52 3.35
N ARG A 287 -8.40 -11.43 2.06
CA ARG A 287 -8.06 -12.60 1.23
C ARG A 287 -6.78 -13.28 1.71
N ASP A 288 -5.75 -12.49 2.00
CA ASP A 288 -4.44 -12.97 2.43
C ASP A 288 -4.52 -13.66 3.80
N VAL A 289 -5.24 -13.07 4.78
CA VAL A 289 -5.44 -13.66 6.10
C VAL A 289 -6.24 -14.97 6.02
N LYS A 290 -7.29 -15.04 5.22
CA LYS A 290 -8.05 -16.29 4.99
C LYS A 290 -7.18 -17.38 4.38
N THR A 291 -6.38 -17.05 3.37
CA THR A 291 -5.47 -17.99 2.70
C THR A 291 -4.37 -18.45 3.65
N ALA A 292 -3.75 -17.52 4.38
CA ALA A 292 -2.71 -17.84 5.36
C ALA A 292 -3.24 -18.69 6.51
N THR A 293 -4.48 -18.41 7.00
CA THR A 293 -5.12 -19.22 8.05
C THR A 293 -5.36 -20.66 7.59
N ALA A 294 -5.90 -20.85 6.38
CA ALA A 294 -6.11 -22.18 5.82
C ALA A 294 -4.78 -22.93 5.62
N LEU A 295 -3.78 -22.27 5.06
CA LEU A 295 -2.45 -22.85 4.84
C LEU A 295 -1.76 -23.20 6.16
N SER A 296 -1.81 -22.31 7.15
CA SER A 296 -1.29 -22.52 8.51
C SER A 296 -1.91 -23.78 9.14
N LEU A 297 -3.23 -23.91 9.03
CA LEU A 297 -3.95 -25.08 9.57
C LEU A 297 -3.49 -26.38 8.90
N VAL A 298 -3.38 -26.39 7.56
CA VAL A 298 -2.93 -27.56 6.80
C VAL A 298 -1.48 -27.92 7.16
N LEU A 299 -0.56 -26.95 7.18
CA LEU A 299 0.83 -27.19 7.56
C LEU A 299 0.94 -27.71 8.99
N THR A 300 0.17 -27.15 9.93
CA THR A 300 0.12 -27.63 11.32
C THR A 300 -0.35 -29.07 11.39
N VAL A 301 -1.41 -29.45 10.67
CA VAL A 301 -1.88 -30.86 10.60
C VAL A 301 -0.79 -31.78 10.08
N ILE A 302 -0.11 -31.40 8.99
CA ILE A 302 0.99 -32.21 8.41
C ILE A 302 2.12 -32.40 9.44
N LEU A 303 2.55 -31.33 10.12
CA LEU A 303 3.57 -31.40 11.15
C LEU A 303 3.15 -32.30 12.32
N LEU A 304 1.91 -32.21 12.79
CA LEU A 304 1.39 -33.05 13.87
C LEU A 304 1.28 -34.52 13.45
N LEU A 305 0.92 -34.81 12.18
CA LEU A 305 0.90 -36.18 11.66
C LEU A 305 2.30 -36.82 11.70
N VAL A 306 3.32 -36.07 11.37
CA VAL A 306 4.72 -36.49 11.45
C VAL A 306 5.14 -36.67 12.92
N ALA A 307 4.76 -35.73 13.79
CA ALA A 307 5.17 -35.69 15.20
C ALA A 307 4.53 -36.77 16.04
N PHE A 308 3.21 -36.96 15.94
CA PHE A 308 2.46 -37.82 16.87
C PHE A 308 2.28 -39.25 16.39
N ARG A 309 2.65 -39.58 15.16
CA ARG A 309 2.54 -40.94 14.58
C ARG A 309 1.16 -41.64 14.80
N GLY A 310 0.11 -40.84 15.01
CA GLY A 310 -1.22 -41.40 15.25
C GLY A 310 -2.31 -40.36 14.96
N LEU A 311 -3.21 -40.68 14.02
CA LEU A 311 -4.30 -39.80 13.59
C LEU A 311 -5.21 -39.34 14.75
N ARG A 312 -5.39 -40.18 15.76
CA ARG A 312 -6.25 -39.89 16.94
C ARG A 312 -5.71 -38.74 17.79
N ASN A 313 -4.37 -38.72 18.04
CA ASN A 313 -3.72 -37.68 18.81
C ASN A 313 -3.70 -36.34 18.04
N VAL A 314 -3.51 -36.41 16.71
CA VAL A 314 -3.62 -35.25 15.83
C VAL A 314 -5.05 -34.69 15.87
N ALA A 315 -6.04 -35.53 15.71
CA ALA A 315 -7.45 -35.11 15.77
C ALA A 315 -7.81 -34.48 17.12
N ALA A 316 -7.37 -35.07 18.25
CA ALA A 316 -7.59 -34.51 19.58
C ALA A 316 -6.96 -33.11 19.72
N ALA A 317 -5.72 -32.94 19.31
CA ALA A 317 -5.01 -31.66 19.38
C ALA A 317 -5.67 -30.60 18.47
N MET A 318 -6.06 -30.98 17.23
CA MET A 318 -6.71 -30.07 16.29
C MET A 318 -8.10 -29.65 16.73
N ILE A 319 -8.92 -30.57 17.24
CA ILE A 319 -10.26 -30.25 17.78
C ILE A 319 -10.12 -29.30 18.97
N ALA A 320 -9.19 -29.56 19.89
CA ALA A 320 -8.94 -28.68 21.02
C ALA A 320 -8.49 -27.29 20.55
N LEU A 321 -7.60 -27.20 19.54
CA LEU A 321 -7.16 -25.93 18.97
C LEU A 321 -8.33 -25.14 18.34
N VAL A 322 -9.18 -25.79 17.54
CA VAL A 322 -10.35 -25.13 16.93
C VAL A 322 -11.30 -24.60 17.99
N ILE A 323 -11.59 -25.38 19.05
CA ILE A 323 -12.40 -24.94 20.19
C ILE A 323 -11.75 -23.72 20.86
N ALA A 324 -10.43 -23.73 21.08
CA ALA A 324 -9.73 -22.60 21.68
C ALA A 324 -9.83 -21.34 20.82
N ILE A 325 -9.69 -21.46 19.49
CA ILE A 325 -9.84 -20.34 18.55
C ILE A 325 -11.28 -19.77 18.59
N CYS A 326 -12.30 -20.64 18.54
CA CYS A 326 -13.70 -20.19 18.62
C CYS A 326 -13.99 -19.43 19.92
N LEU A 327 -13.50 -19.92 21.06
CA LEU A 327 -13.63 -19.25 22.34
C LEU A 327 -12.85 -17.93 22.40
N SER A 328 -11.69 -17.88 21.76
CA SER A 328 -10.87 -16.65 21.68
C SER A 328 -11.52 -15.55 20.85
N PHE A 329 -12.25 -15.91 19.78
CA PHE A 329 -13.09 -14.94 19.05
C PHE A 329 -14.24 -14.42 19.93
N GLY A 330 -14.90 -15.29 20.70
CA GLY A 330 -15.90 -14.86 21.66
C GLY A 330 -15.34 -13.92 22.73
N PHE A 331 -14.15 -14.20 23.25
CA PHE A 331 -13.45 -13.34 24.20
C PHE A 331 -13.07 -12.01 23.55
N ALA A 332 -12.52 -11.99 22.33
CA ALA A 332 -12.19 -10.77 21.59
C ALA A 332 -13.44 -9.90 21.39
N THR A 333 -14.57 -10.51 21.04
CA THR A 333 -15.85 -9.80 20.89
C THR A 333 -16.35 -9.21 22.21
N LEU A 334 -16.23 -9.96 23.30
CA LEU A 334 -16.71 -9.53 24.62
C LEU A 334 -15.86 -8.38 25.20
N THR A 335 -14.54 -8.40 24.97
CA THR A 335 -13.61 -7.46 25.60
C THR A 335 -13.34 -6.22 24.76
N VAL A 336 -13.18 -6.39 23.44
CA VAL A 336 -12.84 -5.32 22.50
C VAL A 336 -14.01 -4.99 21.57
N GLY A 337 -14.75 -6.00 21.11
CA GLY A 337 -15.94 -5.86 20.26
C GLY A 337 -15.66 -5.49 18.82
N ARG A 338 -14.39 -5.29 18.44
CA ARG A 338 -13.98 -4.92 17.09
C ARG A 338 -12.62 -5.50 16.74
N LEU A 339 -12.37 -5.63 15.44
CA LEU A 339 -11.06 -5.97 14.89
C LEU A 339 -10.54 -4.83 14.02
N ASN A 340 -9.24 -4.61 14.06
CA ASN A 340 -8.50 -3.74 13.15
C ASN A 340 -7.55 -4.59 12.28
N ILE A 341 -6.89 -3.99 11.30
CA ILE A 341 -6.01 -4.70 10.37
C ILE A 341 -4.88 -5.47 11.07
N LEU A 342 -4.36 -4.95 12.17
CA LEU A 342 -3.30 -5.59 12.95
C LEU A 342 -3.86 -6.77 13.76
N SER A 343 -5.03 -6.61 14.37
CA SER A 343 -5.65 -7.64 15.17
C SER A 343 -6.30 -8.74 14.32
N ALA A 344 -6.57 -8.52 13.03
CA ALA A 344 -7.12 -9.57 12.15
C ALA A 344 -6.17 -10.78 11.98
N VAL A 345 -4.85 -10.59 12.14
CA VAL A 345 -3.84 -11.65 12.02
C VAL A 345 -3.80 -12.56 13.26
N PHE A 346 -4.48 -12.21 14.37
CA PHE A 346 -4.39 -12.95 15.64
C PHE A 346 -4.78 -14.42 15.52
N ALA A 347 -5.72 -14.76 14.63
CA ALA A 347 -6.15 -16.14 14.41
C ALA A 347 -5.00 -17.04 13.91
N VAL A 348 -4.22 -16.55 12.95
CA VAL A 348 -3.02 -17.26 12.44
C VAL A 348 -1.99 -17.40 13.54
N MET A 349 -1.79 -16.36 14.35
CA MET A 349 -0.88 -16.39 15.50
C MET A 349 -1.30 -17.45 16.52
N LEU A 350 -2.60 -17.54 16.86
CA LEU A 350 -3.10 -18.51 17.81
C LEU A 350 -3.00 -19.95 17.31
N ILE A 351 -3.04 -20.21 16.00
CA ILE A 351 -2.80 -21.56 15.46
C ILE A 351 -1.40 -22.05 15.85
N GLY A 352 -0.37 -21.20 15.66
CA GLY A 352 1.01 -21.56 16.00
C GLY A 352 1.27 -21.68 17.50
N ILE A 353 0.84 -20.66 18.27
CA ILE A 353 1.10 -20.58 19.71
C ILE A 353 0.18 -21.54 20.48
N GLY A 354 -1.10 -21.65 20.13
CA GLY A 354 -2.06 -22.44 20.86
C GLY A 354 -1.81 -23.94 20.80
N ILE A 355 -1.28 -24.45 19.68
CA ILE A 355 -0.99 -25.89 19.52
C ILE A 355 0.23 -26.34 20.35
N GLU A 356 1.14 -25.43 20.66
CA GLU A 356 2.39 -25.67 21.39
C GLU A 356 2.15 -26.40 22.72
N TYR A 357 1.19 -25.90 23.50
CA TYR A 357 0.86 -26.50 24.81
C TYR A 357 0.35 -27.94 24.68
N GLY A 358 -0.43 -28.20 23.64
CA GLY A 358 -0.92 -29.53 23.29
C GLY A 358 0.21 -30.49 22.89
N ILE A 359 1.17 -30.02 22.12
CA ILE A 359 2.35 -30.80 21.71
C ILE A 359 3.11 -31.31 22.91
N GLN A 360 3.38 -30.42 23.88
CA GLN A 360 4.11 -30.78 25.11
C GLN A 360 3.38 -31.87 25.93
N VAL A 361 2.05 -31.76 26.06
CA VAL A 361 1.23 -32.75 26.79
C VAL A 361 1.22 -34.10 26.07
N VAL A 362 0.98 -34.10 24.75
CA VAL A 362 0.89 -35.34 23.97
C VAL A 362 2.21 -36.10 23.91
N LEU A 363 3.32 -35.38 23.61
CA LEU A 363 4.64 -36.03 23.55
C LEU A 363 5.08 -36.61 24.88
N ARG A 364 4.81 -35.91 25.99
CA ARG A 364 5.13 -36.43 27.32
C ARG A 364 4.25 -37.63 27.69
N SER A 365 2.95 -37.60 27.34
CA SER A 365 2.07 -38.75 27.53
C SER A 365 2.56 -39.98 26.74
N GLN A 366 3.02 -39.78 25.49
CA GLN A 366 3.62 -40.84 24.67
C GLN A 366 4.94 -41.39 25.26
N GLU A 367 5.78 -40.53 25.85
CA GLU A 367 7.00 -40.97 26.53
C GLU A 367 6.70 -41.87 27.73
N GLU A 368 5.70 -41.50 28.56
CA GLU A 368 5.28 -42.31 29.71
C GLU A 368 4.60 -43.66 29.30
N LEU A 369 3.80 -43.63 28.21
CA LEU A 369 3.27 -44.85 27.61
C LEU A 369 4.37 -45.80 27.15
N ALA A 370 5.45 -45.24 26.50
CA ALA A 370 6.59 -46.02 26.06
C ALA A 370 7.41 -46.60 27.23
N ARG A 371 7.33 -46.00 28.43
CA ARG A 371 7.90 -46.47 29.68
C ARG A 371 7.06 -47.54 30.35
N GLY A 372 5.88 -47.88 29.80
CA GLY A 372 5.00 -48.94 30.33
C GLY A 372 3.93 -48.42 31.30
N ALA A 373 3.69 -47.12 31.40
CA ALA A 373 2.61 -46.58 32.22
C ALA A 373 1.23 -46.91 31.64
N ASP A 374 0.24 -47.11 32.51
CA ASP A 374 -1.17 -47.23 32.09
C ASP A 374 -1.61 -45.98 31.30
N PRO A 375 -2.44 -46.10 30.24
CA PRO A 375 -2.84 -44.95 29.40
C PRO A 375 -3.41 -43.76 30.17
N LEU A 376 -4.22 -44.00 31.20
CA LEU A 376 -4.76 -42.90 32.02
C LEU A 376 -3.69 -42.23 32.88
N ASP A 377 -2.78 -43.04 33.45
CA ASP A 377 -1.65 -42.56 34.25
C ASP A 377 -0.63 -41.79 33.36
N ALA A 378 -0.44 -42.23 32.12
CA ALA A 378 0.42 -41.58 31.16
C ALA A 378 -0.08 -40.17 30.79
N ILE A 379 -1.41 -40.01 30.55
CA ILE A 379 -2.01 -38.68 30.30
C ILE A 379 -1.90 -37.81 31.57
N ALA A 380 -2.19 -38.35 32.74
CA ALA A 380 -2.08 -37.63 34.00
C ALA A 380 -0.63 -37.19 34.27
N ALA A 381 0.34 -38.04 33.99
CA ALA A 381 1.78 -37.72 34.11
C ALA A 381 2.19 -36.65 33.09
N GLY A 382 1.74 -36.78 31.85
CA GLY A 382 1.99 -35.78 30.80
C GLY A 382 1.53 -34.39 31.17
N LEU A 383 0.39 -34.27 31.82
CA LEU A 383 -0.15 -33.02 32.33
C LEU A 383 0.61 -32.52 33.57
N ASN A 384 0.70 -33.34 34.62
CA ASN A 384 1.25 -32.95 35.92
C ASN A 384 2.74 -32.55 35.85
N ARG A 385 3.56 -33.25 35.04
CA ARG A 385 4.98 -32.93 34.91
C ARG A 385 5.25 -31.69 34.10
N ASN A 386 4.34 -31.32 33.17
CA ASN A 386 4.50 -30.17 32.30
C ASN A 386 3.71 -28.94 32.77
N ILE A 387 2.80 -29.03 33.73
CA ILE A 387 1.88 -27.96 34.12
C ILE A 387 2.63 -26.66 34.45
N TRP A 388 3.72 -26.75 35.25
CA TRP A 388 4.48 -25.57 35.64
C TRP A 388 5.17 -24.93 34.42
N GLY A 389 5.78 -25.77 33.55
CA GLY A 389 6.41 -25.30 32.32
C GLY A 389 5.43 -24.61 31.39
N ILE A 390 4.26 -25.24 31.16
CA ILE A 390 3.19 -24.70 30.30
C ILE A 390 2.62 -23.39 30.87
N VAL A 391 2.34 -23.32 32.16
CA VAL A 391 1.80 -22.11 32.79
C VAL A 391 2.81 -20.97 32.74
N MET A 392 4.09 -21.23 32.99
CA MET A 392 5.11 -20.20 32.93
C MET A 392 5.38 -19.74 31.50
N ALA A 393 5.43 -20.64 30.53
CA ALA A 393 5.52 -20.33 29.12
C ALA A 393 4.32 -19.46 28.66
N ALA A 394 3.10 -19.89 28.94
CA ALA A 394 1.95 -19.11 28.61
C ALA A 394 1.92 -17.73 29.31
N ALA A 395 2.42 -17.65 30.54
CA ALA A 395 2.54 -16.39 31.27
C ALA A 395 3.52 -15.41 30.60
N THR A 396 4.65 -15.91 30.05
CA THR A 396 5.62 -15.07 29.32
C THR A 396 5.03 -14.54 28.02
N VAL A 397 4.34 -15.37 27.25
CA VAL A 397 3.64 -14.96 26.02
C VAL A 397 2.51 -13.97 26.34
N ALA A 398 1.65 -14.29 27.29
CA ALA A 398 0.56 -13.40 27.71
C ALA A 398 1.07 -12.07 28.26
N ALA A 399 2.14 -12.09 29.06
CA ALA A 399 2.76 -10.87 29.57
C ALA A 399 3.34 -10.01 28.42
N ALA A 400 4.04 -10.61 27.46
CA ALA A 400 4.54 -9.91 26.29
C ALA A 400 3.41 -9.23 25.51
N PHE A 401 2.27 -9.90 25.31
CA PHE A 401 1.09 -9.27 24.71
C PHE A 401 0.47 -8.19 25.58
N LEU A 402 0.35 -8.40 26.90
CA LEU A 402 -0.23 -7.41 27.82
C LEU A 402 0.60 -6.13 27.88
N THR A 403 1.91 -6.17 27.61
CA THR A 403 2.71 -4.93 27.57
C THR A 403 2.27 -3.97 26.48
N PHE A 404 1.60 -4.46 25.43
CA PHE A 404 0.99 -3.61 24.41
C PHE A 404 -0.14 -2.73 24.97
N THR A 405 -0.80 -3.16 26.06
CA THR A 405 -1.85 -2.35 26.71
C THR A 405 -1.29 -1.12 27.41
N LEU A 406 0.00 -1.10 27.68
CA LEU A 406 0.71 0.04 28.28
C LEU A 406 1.12 1.10 27.24
N THR A 407 0.80 0.86 25.96
CA THR A 407 1.13 1.78 24.86
C THR A 407 -0.07 2.64 24.52
N ASP A 408 0.19 3.86 24.08
CA ASP A 408 -0.85 4.82 23.67
C ASP A 408 -1.49 4.46 22.33
N PHE A 409 -0.91 3.54 21.54
CA PHE A 409 -1.43 3.14 20.24
C PHE A 409 -2.53 2.09 20.39
N LYS A 410 -3.78 2.51 20.20
CA LYS A 410 -4.97 1.73 20.48
C LYS A 410 -5.04 0.42 19.68
N GLY A 411 -4.64 0.44 18.39
CA GLY A 411 -4.68 -0.76 17.53
C GLY A 411 -3.82 -1.90 18.07
N VAL A 412 -2.67 -1.59 18.65
CA VAL A 412 -1.75 -2.56 19.24
C VAL A 412 -2.22 -2.98 20.64
N SER A 413 -2.72 -2.04 21.44
CA SER A 413 -3.29 -2.31 22.75
C SER A 413 -4.44 -3.31 22.68
N GLU A 414 -5.36 -3.15 21.73
CA GLU A 414 -6.47 -4.07 21.46
C GLU A 414 -5.98 -5.48 21.10
N LEU A 415 -4.97 -5.57 20.20
CA LEU A 415 -4.34 -6.85 19.87
C LEU A 415 -3.72 -7.51 21.10
N GLY A 416 -3.09 -6.73 21.97
CA GLY A 416 -2.50 -7.23 23.23
C GLY A 416 -3.52 -7.92 24.13
N ILE A 417 -4.69 -7.32 24.31
CA ILE A 417 -5.78 -7.91 25.10
C ILE A 417 -6.30 -9.20 24.45
N ILE A 418 -6.57 -9.15 23.15
CA ILE A 418 -7.13 -10.29 22.39
C ILE A 418 -6.15 -11.48 22.43
N ALA A 419 -4.88 -11.24 22.15
CA ALA A 419 -3.88 -12.30 22.08
C ALA A 419 -3.56 -12.89 23.46
N ALA A 420 -3.40 -12.06 24.49
CA ALA A 420 -3.16 -12.54 25.85
C ALA A 420 -4.32 -13.39 26.38
N GLY A 421 -5.56 -12.94 26.16
CA GLY A 421 -6.75 -13.74 26.50
C GLY A 421 -6.85 -15.02 25.68
N GLY A 422 -6.50 -14.98 24.40
CA GLY A 422 -6.45 -16.16 23.52
C GLY A 422 -5.45 -17.20 24.01
N VAL A 423 -4.25 -16.79 24.44
CA VAL A 423 -3.24 -17.66 25.04
C VAL A 423 -3.78 -18.32 26.33
N ALA A 424 -4.40 -17.53 27.22
CA ALA A 424 -5.00 -18.05 28.43
C ALA A 424 -6.11 -19.08 28.16
N ILE A 425 -6.94 -18.86 27.15
CA ILE A 425 -7.97 -19.81 26.68
C ILE A 425 -7.33 -21.07 26.09
N CYS A 426 -6.25 -20.95 25.30
CA CYS A 426 -5.52 -22.10 24.77
C CYS A 426 -4.99 -23.00 25.90
N VAL A 427 -4.43 -22.42 26.96
CA VAL A 427 -3.99 -23.17 28.15
C VAL A 427 -5.15 -23.85 28.85
N LEU A 428 -6.26 -23.12 29.06
CA LEU A 428 -7.47 -23.70 29.70
C LEU A 428 -8.00 -24.89 28.91
N VAL A 429 -8.11 -24.78 27.59
CA VAL A 429 -8.56 -25.85 26.69
C VAL A 429 -7.57 -27.02 26.70
N THR A 430 -6.26 -26.75 26.75
CA THR A 430 -5.21 -27.77 26.84
C THR A 430 -5.30 -28.58 28.15
N PHE A 431 -5.70 -27.95 29.25
CA PHE A 431 -5.86 -28.66 30.54
C PHE A 431 -7.24 -29.29 30.76
N THR A 432 -8.23 -28.95 29.94
CA THR A 432 -9.62 -29.45 30.12
C THR A 432 -10.07 -30.30 28.93
N VAL A 433 -10.12 -29.73 27.73
CA VAL A 433 -10.70 -30.37 26.53
C VAL A 433 -9.73 -31.40 25.92
N LEU A 434 -8.44 -31.08 25.82
CA LEU A 434 -7.46 -31.99 25.22
C LEU A 434 -7.38 -33.34 25.97
N PRO A 435 -7.25 -33.40 27.32
CA PRO A 435 -7.25 -34.68 28.03
C PRO A 435 -8.56 -35.43 27.88
N ALA A 436 -9.73 -34.72 27.87
CA ALA A 436 -11.03 -35.34 27.64
C ALA A 436 -11.10 -36.02 26.26
N LEU A 437 -10.55 -35.38 25.21
CA LEU A 437 -10.49 -35.94 23.87
C LEU A 437 -9.50 -37.13 23.80
N LEU A 438 -8.33 -37.03 24.43
CA LEU A 438 -7.37 -38.12 24.48
C LEU A 438 -7.98 -39.39 25.14
N VAL A 439 -8.74 -39.21 26.22
CA VAL A 439 -9.46 -40.31 26.89
C VAL A 439 -10.56 -40.91 26.01
N LEU A 440 -11.34 -40.07 25.31
CA LEU A 440 -12.43 -40.55 24.43
C LEU A 440 -11.90 -41.28 23.19
N PHE A 441 -10.71 -40.94 22.72
CA PHE A 441 -10.08 -41.55 21.55
C PHE A 441 -9.18 -42.74 21.91
N MET A 442 -9.10 -43.12 23.21
CA MET A 442 -8.43 -44.39 23.62
C MET A 442 -9.07 -45.61 22.99
N PRO A 443 -8.30 -46.57 22.49
CA PRO A 443 -8.84 -47.87 22.07
C PRO A 443 -9.42 -48.57 23.30
N GLY A 444 -10.68 -49.06 23.21
CA GLY A 444 -11.29 -49.92 24.24
C GLY A 444 -10.43 -51.17 24.50
N ASN A 445 -10.57 -51.75 25.73
CA ASN A 445 -9.77 -52.87 26.23
C ASN A 445 -9.68 -54.12 25.32
N GLY A 446 -10.44 -54.23 24.24
CA GLY A 446 -10.39 -55.33 23.29
C GLY A 446 -9.44 -55.17 22.10
N ALA A 447 -8.85 -53.93 21.89
CA ALA A 447 -7.96 -53.65 20.75
C ALA A 447 -6.47 -53.67 21.14
N GLN A 448 -6.15 -53.85 22.43
CA GLN A 448 -4.77 -53.89 22.92
C GLN A 448 -4.00 -55.18 22.53
N GLU A 449 -4.70 -56.31 22.31
CA GLU A 449 -4.04 -57.56 21.93
C GLU A 449 -3.68 -57.69 20.45
N ALA A 450 -4.31 -56.92 19.55
CA ALA A 450 -4.06 -57.02 18.10
C ALA A 450 -2.94 -56.04 17.59
N GLY A 451 -2.49 -55.11 18.40
CA GLY A 451 -1.50 -54.08 18.00
C GLY A 451 -0.15 -54.16 18.73
N ALA A 452 -0.05 -54.97 19.79
CA ALA A 452 1.16 -55.05 20.66
C ALA A 452 2.37 -55.80 20.05
N GLY A 453 2.23 -56.33 18.84
CA GLY A 453 3.22 -57.23 18.24
C GLY A 453 4.30 -56.61 17.36
N LYS A 454 4.30 -55.33 17.10
CA LYS A 454 5.44 -54.68 16.38
C LYS A 454 5.87 -53.44 17.17
N GLY A 455 6.94 -53.60 17.92
CA GLY A 455 7.54 -52.59 18.78
C GLY A 455 7.60 -51.24 18.15
N MET A 456 6.79 -50.35 18.68
CA MET A 456 6.85 -48.90 18.40
C MET A 456 8.12 -48.39 19.08
N LYS A 457 9.24 -48.35 18.35
CA LYS A 457 10.45 -47.71 18.84
C LYS A 457 10.09 -46.23 19.17
N PRO A 458 10.44 -45.80 20.38
CA PRO A 458 10.23 -44.40 20.73
C PRO A 458 10.88 -43.48 19.70
N LEU A 459 10.35 -42.29 19.49
CA LEU A 459 10.87 -41.25 18.56
C LEU A 459 12.35 -40.90 18.90
N SER A 460 12.84 -41.34 20.02
CA SER A 460 14.23 -41.19 20.47
C SER A 460 15.30 -41.85 19.57
N GLY A 461 14.88 -42.55 18.52
CA GLY A 461 15.79 -43.45 17.84
C GLY A 461 16.23 -43.17 16.42
N SER A 462 15.63 -42.32 15.59
CA SER A 462 16.16 -42.29 14.21
C SER A 462 15.82 -41.14 13.27
N ALA A 463 14.84 -40.26 13.52
CA ALA A 463 14.46 -39.23 12.53
C ALA A 463 14.84 -37.78 12.92
N LEU A 464 15.12 -37.52 14.19
CA LEU A 464 15.45 -36.20 14.73
C LEU A 464 16.70 -36.23 15.62
N GLN A 465 17.52 -37.25 15.51
CA GLN A 465 18.84 -37.24 16.17
C GLN A 465 19.68 -36.13 15.50
N CYS A 466 20.07 -35.16 16.31
CA CYS A 466 21.18 -34.27 15.98
C CYS A 466 22.28 -35.10 15.33
N PRO A 467 22.76 -34.83 14.11
CA PRO A 467 23.81 -35.63 13.49
C PRO A 467 24.92 -35.85 14.50
N ALA A 468 25.35 -37.09 14.66
CA ALA A 468 26.30 -37.46 15.72
C ALA A 468 27.54 -36.54 15.74
N VAL A 469 27.93 -36.04 14.57
CA VAL A 469 29.00 -35.07 14.38
C VAL A 469 28.67 -33.71 15.01
N LEU A 470 27.44 -33.21 14.86
CA LEU A 470 27.01 -31.94 15.44
C LEU A 470 26.90 -32.06 16.98
N GLY A 471 26.36 -33.20 17.48
CA GLY A 471 26.31 -33.49 18.90
C GLY A 471 27.68 -33.56 19.53
N GLN A 472 28.63 -34.28 18.91
CA GLN A 472 30.03 -34.38 19.39
C GLN A 472 30.72 -33.02 19.42
N PHE A 473 30.46 -32.15 18.42
CA PHE A 473 31.02 -30.80 18.39
C PHE A 473 30.42 -29.88 19.48
N LEU A 474 29.10 -29.88 19.62
CA LEU A 474 28.37 -29.03 20.59
C LEU A 474 28.74 -29.37 22.04
N PHE A 475 28.77 -30.66 22.37
CA PHE A 475 29.04 -31.13 23.73
C PHE A 475 30.52 -31.40 24.02
N GLY A 476 31.34 -31.67 23.00
CA GLY A 476 32.76 -31.87 23.13
C GLY A 476 33.60 -30.62 23.26
N HIS A 477 33.13 -29.50 22.73
CA HIS A 477 33.87 -28.23 22.69
C HIS A 477 33.05 -27.00 23.10
N PRO A 478 32.38 -26.97 24.26
CA PRO A 478 31.43 -25.90 24.65
C PRO A 478 32.07 -24.51 24.66
N LYS A 479 33.35 -24.40 25.05
CA LYS A 479 34.10 -23.12 25.03
C LYS A 479 34.24 -22.54 23.61
N ARG A 480 34.48 -23.39 22.59
CA ARG A 480 34.56 -22.96 21.18
C ARG A 480 33.21 -22.49 20.64
N VAL A 481 32.14 -23.21 20.99
CA VAL A 481 30.76 -22.84 20.61
C VAL A 481 30.40 -21.47 21.17
N ILE A 482 30.71 -21.22 22.44
CA ILE A 482 30.41 -19.90 23.07
C ILE A 482 31.30 -18.82 22.47
N ALA A 483 32.59 -19.08 22.22
CA ALA A 483 33.47 -18.10 21.58
C ALA A 483 32.96 -17.72 20.18
N LEU A 484 32.53 -18.72 19.36
CA LEU A 484 31.92 -18.48 18.06
C LEU A 484 30.61 -17.65 18.18
N ALA A 485 29.75 -17.99 19.13
CA ALA A 485 28.53 -17.23 19.38
C ALA A 485 28.81 -15.76 19.75
N ILE A 486 29.82 -15.51 20.59
CA ILE A 486 30.26 -14.15 20.95
C ILE A 486 30.77 -13.39 19.72
N ILE A 487 31.59 -14.00 18.88
CA ILE A 487 32.11 -13.39 17.65
C ILE A 487 30.96 -13.02 16.72
N LEU A 488 29.99 -13.93 16.51
CA LEU A 488 28.80 -13.67 15.71
C LEU A 488 27.91 -12.59 16.31
N CYS A 489 27.77 -12.53 17.64
CA CYS A 489 27.05 -11.44 18.32
C CYS A 489 27.73 -10.09 18.07
N ILE A 490 29.06 -10.02 18.19
CA ILE A 490 29.80 -8.77 17.92
C ILE A 490 29.62 -8.36 16.46
N ALA A 491 29.71 -9.30 15.51
CA ALA A 491 29.45 -9.04 14.10
C ALA A 491 28.02 -8.54 13.85
N SER A 492 27.05 -9.09 14.59
CA SER A 492 25.62 -8.71 14.50
C SER A 492 25.30 -7.32 15.09
N LEU A 493 26.21 -6.68 15.82
CA LEU A 493 26.05 -5.30 16.28
C LEU A 493 26.20 -4.28 15.13
N PHE A 494 26.97 -4.62 14.09
CA PHE A 494 27.15 -3.73 12.93
C PHE A 494 25.84 -3.48 12.15
N PRO A 495 25.03 -4.48 11.80
CA PRO A 495 23.73 -4.28 11.19
C PRO A 495 22.73 -3.50 12.06
N LEU A 496 22.80 -3.62 13.37
CA LEU A 496 21.85 -2.99 14.30
C LEU A 496 21.80 -1.45 14.14
N SER A 497 22.92 -0.81 13.79
CA SER A 497 22.98 0.64 13.56
C SER A 497 22.54 1.05 12.14
N ARG A 498 22.34 0.10 11.23
CA ARG A 498 22.04 0.34 9.82
C ARG A 498 20.64 -0.07 9.38
N ILE A 499 19.93 -0.79 10.21
CA ILE A 499 18.52 -1.12 9.94
C ILE A 499 17.68 0.15 10.07
N GLY A 500 17.03 0.52 8.96
CA GLY A 500 16.10 1.63 8.89
C GLY A 500 14.68 1.24 9.31
N PHE A 501 13.86 2.27 9.52
CA PHE A 501 12.41 2.14 9.65
C PHE A 501 11.76 2.78 8.40
N ASP A 502 10.94 2.02 7.70
CA ASP A 502 10.23 2.48 6.50
C ASP A 502 8.98 3.27 6.90
N TYR A 503 8.97 4.56 6.56
CA TYR A 503 7.86 5.49 6.81
C TYR A 503 6.83 5.50 5.68
N ASN A 504 7.16 4.91 4.52
CA ASN A 504 6.28 4.92 3.37
C ASN A 504 5.19 3.83 3.49
N LEU A 505 3.99 4.24 3.85
CA LEU A 505 2.84 3.33 3.99
C LEU A 505 2.44 2.64 2.68
N LEU A 506 2.74 3.24 1.52
CA LEU A 506 2.46 2.62 0.22
C LEU A 506 3.31 1.37 -0.03
N ASN A 507 4.49 1.27 0.61
CA ASN A 507 5.34 0.07 0.54
C ASN A 507 4.74 -1.13 1.29
N LEU A 508 3.76 -0.92 2.17
CA LEU A 508 3.04 -2.00 2.86
C LEU A 508 1.96 -2.63 1.99
N GLN A 509 1.49 -1.92 0.97
CA GLN A 509 0.45 -2.35 0.06
C GLN A 509 0.90 -3.51 -0.83
N ALA A 510 -0.05 -4.22 -1.42
CA ALA A 510 0.27 -5.25 -2.40
C ALA A 510 0.91 -4.62 -3.65
N LYS A 511 1.89 -5.32 -4.22
CA LYS A 511 2.58 -4.84 -5.43
C LYS A 511 1.65 -4.85 -6.63
N GLY A 512 1.67 -3.78 -7.43
CA GLY A 512 0.92 -3.68 -8.67
C GLY A 512 -0.55 -3.30 -8.51
N LEU A 513 -0.98 -2.85 -7.33
CA LEU A 513 -2.32 -2.28 -7.16
C LEU A 513 -2.48 -1.01 -7.98
N GLU A 514 -3.67 -0.86 -8.57
CA GLU A 514 -4.03 0.30 -9.37
C GLU A 514 -3.92 1.59 -8.56
N SER A 515 -4.50 1.60 -7.36
CA SER A 515 -4.51 2.77 -6.48
C SER A 515 -3.11 3.25 -6.10
N VAL A 516 -2.20 2.31 -5.82
CA VAL A 516 -0.80 2.61 -5.49
C VAL A 516 -0.04 3.17 -6.69
N THR A 517 -0.25 2.57 -7.88
CA THR A 517 0.39 3.01 -9.12
C THR A 517 0.00 4.46 -9.45
N TYR A 518 -1.30 4.78 -9.37
CA TYR A 518 -1.78 6.13 -9.64
C TYR A 518 -1.46 7.12 -8.50
N ALA A 519 -1.38 6.66 -7.23
CA ALA A 519 -0.88 7.48 -6.14
C ALA A 519 0.55 7.96 -6.40
N TYR A 520 1.48 7.04 -6.73
CA TYR A 520 2.85 7.42 -7.10
C TYR A 520 2.92 8.31 -8.33
N LYS A 521 2.04 8.09 -9.31
CA LYS A 521 1.99 8.91 -10.52
C LYS A 521 1.56 10.35 -10.22
N LEU A 522 0.55 10.52 -9.37
CA LEU A 522 0.10 11.84 -8.91
C LEU A 522 1.18 12.54 -8.08
N MET A 523 1.82 11.82 -7.17
CA MET A 523 2.88 12.38 -6.32
C MET A 523 4.11 12.84 -7.10
N LYS A 524 4.42 12.16 -8.22
CA LYS A 524 5.50 12.57 -9.12
C LYS A 524 5.12 13.75 -10.01
N SER A 525 3.83 14.00 -10.21
CA SER A 525 3.37 15.19 -10.92
C SER A 525 3.38 16.36 -9.95
N LYS A 526 4.29 17.32 -10.14
CA LYS A 526 4.41 18.50 -9.26
C LYS A 526 3.13 19.32 -9.16
N GLU A 527 2.29 19.26 -10.18
CA GLU A 527 1.10 20.10 -10.30
C GLU A 527 -0.16 19.45 -9.70
N ASN A 528 -0.17 18.13 -9.51
CA ASN A 528 -1.36 17.36 -9.10
C ASN A 528 -1.13 16.52 -7.84
N SER A 529 -0.06 16.78 -7.08
CA SER A 529 0.24 16.04 -5.86
C SER A 529 -0.84 16.30 -4.80
N GLY A 530 -1.63 15.30 -4.47
CA GLY A 530 -2.59 15.34 -3.35
C GLY A 530 -1.93 15.25 -1.96
N TYR A 531 -0.60 15.21 -1.88
CA TYR A 531 0.15 15.00 -0.64
C TYR A 531 0.69 16.35 -0.12
N PHE A 532 -0.11 17.07 0.65
CA PHE A 532 0.16 18.40 1.16
C PHE A 532 -0.13 18.51 2.66
N ALA A 533 0.61 19.38 3.34
CA ALA A 533 0.26 19.79 4.70
C ALA A 533 -0.82 20.87 4.65
N VAL A 534 -1.63 20.92 5.69
CA VAL A 534 -2.74 21.86 5.83
C VAL A 534 -2.44 22.87 6.93
N VAL A 535 -2.61 24.14 6.61
CA VAL A 535 -2.54 25.26 7.55
C VAL A 535 -3.88 26.00 7.52
N VAL A 536 -4.40 26.38 8.68
CA VAL A 536 -5.67 27.10 8.80
C VAL A 536 -5.40 28.55 9.19
N ALA A 537 -6.05 29.48 8.51
CA ALA A 537 -5.95 30.92 8.78
C ALA A 537 -7.30 31.49 9.21
N ASP A 538 -7.29 32.46 10.15
CA ASP A 538 -8.52 33.01 10.71
C ASP A 538 -9.19 34.06 9.79
N SER A 539 -8.45 34.62 8.85
CA SER A 539 -8.96 35.61 7.88
C SER A 539 -8.22 35.50 6.54
N ALA A 540 -8.77 36.15 5.50
CA ALA A 540 -8.12 36.20 4.18
C ALA A 540 -6.76 36.90 4.24
N ALA A 541 -6.62 37.95 5.06
CA ALA A 541 -5.34 38.64 5.25
C ALA A 541 -4.31 37.78 5.98
N ASP A 542 -4.72 37.00 6.97
CA ASP A 542 -3.87 36.03 7.68
C ASP A 542 -3.45 34.90 6.72
N ALA A 543 -4.38 34.42 5.89
CA ALA A 543 -4.09 33.41 4.87
C ALA A 543 -3.01 33.88 3.89
N GLU A 544 -3.10 35.11 3.41
CA GLU A 544 -2.11 35.70 2.52
C GLU A 544 -0.74 35.90 3.20
N ALA A 545 -0.74 36.34 4.46
CA ALA A 545 0.47 36.52 5.25
C ALA A 545 1.18 35.18 5.51
N LYS A 546 0.41 34.14 5.93
CA LYS A 546 0.93 32.80 6.14
C LYS A 546 1.43 32.17 4.83
N ALA A 547 0.68 32.32 3.72
CA ALA A 547 1.08 31.78 2.43
C ALA A 547 2.44 32.34 1.99
N ARG A 548 2.63 33.66 2.04
CA ARG A 548 3.94 34.28 1.70
C ARG A 548 5.10 33.79 2.58
N ARG A 549 4.85 33.60 3.87
CA ARG A 549 5.86 33.07 4.79
C ARG A 549 6.20 31.62 4.47
N LEU A 550 5.20 30.78 4.21
CA LEU A 550 5.36 29.37 3.85
C LEU A 550 6.12 29.21 2.52
N GLU A 551 5.78 30.00 1.50
CA GLU A 551 6.44 29.96 0.18
C GLU A 551 7.93 30.38 0.24
N SER A 552 8.32 31.17 1.26
CA SER A 552 9.73 31.53 1.47
C SER A 552 10.58 30.41 2.06
N LEU A 553 9.98 29.33 2.53
CA LEU A 553 10.68 28.21 3.17
C LEU A 553 11.35 27.28 2.16
N PRO A 554 12.56 26.76 2.45
CA PRO A 554 13.36 25.98 1.50
C PRO A 554 12.71 24.65 1.11
N THR A 555 11.90 24.07 2.00
CA THR A 555 11.26 22.76 1.81
C THR A 555 9.87 22.85 1.15
N VAL A 556 9.31 24.06 1.02
CA VAL A 556 8.00 24.33 0.41
C VAL A 556 8.18 24.65 -1.08
N ASP A 557 7.35 24.07 -1.92
CA ASP A 557 7.32 24.37 -3.36
C ASP A 557 6.34 25.51 -3.66
N HIS A 558 5.08 25.34 -3.27
CA HIS A 558 4.02 26.34 -3.43
C HIS A 558 2.92 26.16 -2.38
N VAL A 559 2.10 27.17 -2.22
CA VAL A 559 0.93 27.15 -1.33
C VAL A 559 -0.33 27.43 -2.14
N VAL A 560 -1.32 26.53 -2.04
CA VAL A 560 -2.64 26.72 -2.65
C VAL A 560 -3.62 27.20 -1.60
N SER A 561 -4.26 28.31 -1.88
CA SER A 561 -5.30 28.91 -1.04
C SER A 561 -6.44 29.43 -1.91
N LEU A 562 -7.50 29.96 -1.32
CA LEU A 562 -8.58 30.59 -2.09
C LEU A 562 -8.07 31.74 -2.98
N ASN A 563 -7.05 32.45 -2.51
CA ASN A 563 -6.42 33.54 -3.29
C ASN A 563 -5.65 33.04 -4.51
N SER A 564 -5.22 31.78 -4.54
CA SER A 564 -4.54 31.19 -5.71
C SER A 564 -5.45 31.08 -6.94
N PHE A 565 -6.78 31.18 -6.74
CA PHE A 565 -7.76 31.23 -7.83
C PHE A 565 -8.08 32.66 -8.30
N VAL A 566 -7.36 33.65 -7.81
CA VAL A 566 -7.38 35.00 -8.33
C VAL A 566 -6.05 35.24 -9.05
N PRO A 567 -6.03 35.35 -10.39
CA PRO A 567 -4.79 35.46 -11.14
C PRO A 567 -3.96 36.70 -10.75
N ASP A 568 -2.65 36.56 -10.71
CA ASP A 568 -1.71 37.65 -10.48
C ASP A 568 -1.52 38.50 -11.73
N ARG A 569 -1.01 39.73 -11.59
CA ARG A 569 -0.61 40.63 -12.70
C ARG A 569 -1.70 40.76 -13.78
N GLN A 570 -2.97 40.68 -13.41
CA GLN A 570 -4.10 40.69 -14.35
C GLN A 570 -4.08 41.84 -15.36
N PRO A 571 -3.79 43.12 -14.99
CA PRO A 571 -3.82 44.21 -15.96
C PRO A 571 -2.89 44.00 -17.14
N GLU A 572 -1.69 43.46 -16.87
CA GLU A 572 -0.68 43.15 -17.89
C GLU A 572 -1.08 41.98 -18.77
N LYS A 573 -1.57 40.89 -18.15
CA LYS A 573 -2.03 39.69 -18.84
C LYS A 573 -3.23 40.00 -19.73
N ILE A 574 -4.22 40.74 -19.20
CA ILE A 574 -5.40 41.14 -19.95
C ILE A 574 -4.99 42.02 -21.15
N ALA A 575 -4.10 42.98 -20.94
CA ALA A 575 -3.63 43.84 -22.04
C ALA A 575 -2.94 43.01 -23.15
N LEU A 576 -2.14 42.02 -22.78
CA LEU A 576 -1.50 41.09 -23.72
C LEU A 576 -2.53 40.27 -24.51
N LEU A 577 -3.51 39.69 -23.82
CA LEU A 577 -4.56 38.87 -24.44
C LEU A 577 -5.46 39.70 -25.35
N HIS A 578 -5.86 40.88 -24.94
CA HIS A 578 -6.61 41.80 -25.79
C HIS A 578 -5.82 42.25 -27.02
N SER A 579 -4.49 42.48 -26.92
CA SER A 579 -3.65 42.76 -28.09
C SER A 579 -3.67 41.57 -29.05
N LEU A 580 -3.49 40.35 -28.53
CA LEU A 580 -3.53 39.12 -29.34
C LEU A 580 -4.89 38.91 -30.00
N ARG A 581 -6.00 39.20 -29.30
CA ARG A 581 -7.33 39.14 -29.85
C ARG A 581 -7.53 40.10 -31.03
N ARG A 582 -6.98 41.33 -30.94
CA ARG A 582 -6.95 42.27 -32.05
C ARG A 582 -6.11 41.78 -33.22
N ASP A 583 -4.93 41.23 -32.90
CA ASP A 583 -4.04 40.68 -33.92
C ASP A 583 -4.68 39.52 -34.70
N LEU A 584 -5.58 38.77 -34.08
CA LEU A 584 -6.34 37.63 -34.64
C LEU A 584 -7.76 37.99 -35.11
N SER A 585 -8.13 39.28 -35.20
CA SER A 585 -9.49 39.72 -35.52
C SER A 585 -10.00 39.25 -36.89
N ASP A 586 -9.11 38.98 -37.82
CA ASP A 586 -9.37 38.45 -39.17
C ASP A 586 -9.54 36.95 -39.23
N VAL A 587 -9.29 36.21 -38.14
CA VAL A 587 -9.57 34.79 -38.02
C VAL A 587 -11.02 34.59 -37.61
N GLN A 588 -11.90 34.34 -38.57
CA GLN A 588 -13.32 34.18 -38.34
C GLN A 588 -13.78 32.76 -38.68
N PRO A 589 -14.01 31.91 -37.65
CA PRO A 589 -14.37 30.50 -37.88
C PRO A 589 -15.75 30.35 -38.53
N LYS A 590 -15.78 29.71 -39.68
CA LYS A 590 -17.02 29.29 -40.35
C LYS A 590 -17.33 27.83 -39.96
N PRO A 591 -18.59 27.41 -40.03
CA PRO A 591 -18.98 26.03 -39.79
C PRO A 591 -18.19 25.07 -40.70
N TYR A 592 -17.85 23.91 -40.17
CA TYR A 592 -17.23 22.81 -40.94
C TYR A 592 -18.21 22.27 -42.00
N SER A 593 -17.71 21.95 -43.21
CA SER A 593 -18.43 21.28 -44.27
C SER A 593 -17.71 19.97 -44.62
N GLU A 594 -18.49 18.91 -44.85
CA GLU A 594 -17.95 17.62 -45.28
C GLU A 594 -17.57 17.58 -46.77
N ASP A 595 -17.82 18.69 -47.49
CA ASP A 595 -17.59 18.73 -48.93
C ASP A 595 -16.08 18.67 -49.25
N LEU A 596 -15.73 17.66 -50.06
CA LEU A 596 -14.40 17.48 -50.64
C LEU A 596 -14.45 17.93 -52.10
N GLN A 597 -13.64 18.92 -52.46
CA GLN A 597 -13.48 19.37 -53.86
C GLN A 597 -12.57 18.36 -54.61
N LEU A 598 -13.15 17.22 -54.97
CA LEU A 598 -12.42 16.01 -55.46
C LEU A 598 -11.60 16.27 -56.73
N MET A 599 -12.01 17.20 -57.56
CA MET A 599 -11.34 17.47 -58.86
C MET A 599 -9.96 18.11 -58.69
N GLU A 600 -9.74 18.92 -57.63
CA GLU A 600 -8.49 19.65 -57.40
C GLU A 600 -7.56 18.93 -56.40
N LEU A 601 -8.10 18.02 -55.62
CA LEU A 601 -7.33 17.35 -54.54
C LEU A 601 -6.05 16.64 -55.03
N PRO A 602 -6.03 15.88 -56.12
CA PRO A 602 -4.82 15.21 -56.58
C PRO A 602 -3.69 16.17 -56.94
N GLU A 603 -4.02 17.31 -57.56
CA GLU A 603 -3.06 18.35 -57.90
C GLU A 603 -2.50 19.02 -56.63
N VAL A 604 -3.38 19.33 -55.69
CA VAL A 604 -2.98 19.93 -54.42
C VAL A 604 -2.04 19.01 -53.63
N PHE A 605 -2.35 17.72 -53.60
CA PHE A 605 -1.52 16.72 -52.89
C PHE A 605 -0.15 16.54 -53.52
N GLU A 606 -0.07 16.45 -54.85
CA GLU A 606 1.20 16.30 -55.57
C GLU A 606 2.07 17.57 -55.46
N ARG A 607 1.46 18.76 -55.57
CA ARG A 607 2.15 20.02 -55.38
C ARG A 607 2.64 20.16 -53.94
N PHE A 608 1.84 19.80 -52.95
CA PHE A 608 2.24 19.83 -51.52
C PHE A 608 3.43 18.89 -51.29
N ARG A 609 3.34 17.64 -51.72
CA ARG A 609 4.40 16.65 -51.60
C ARG A 609 5.72 17.10 -52.23
N THR A 610 5.65 17.60 -53.46
CA THR A 610 6.80 18.07 -54.22
C THR A 610 7.44 19.28 -53.52
N THR A 611 6.64 20.17 -52.95
CA THR A 611 7.12 21.36 -52.23
C THR A 611 7.80 20.97 -50.90
N VAL A 612 7.23 20.00 -50.15
CA VAL A 612 7.88 19.45 -48.96
C VAL A 612 9.24 18.81 -49.29
N ALA A 613 9.30 18.04 -50.39
CA ALA A 613 10.55 17.43 -50.85
C ALA A 613 11.61 18.49 -51.22
N ARG A 614 11.20 19.58 -51.90
CA ARG A 614 12.07 20.72 -52.23
C ARG A 614 12.55 21.45 -50.96
N LEU A 615 11.66 21.68 -50.02
CA LEU A 615 11.98 22.26 -48.70
C LEU A 615 13.04 21.43 -48.00
N LYS A 616 12.84 20.10 -47.92
CA LYS A 616 13.79 19.18 -47.30
C LYS A 616 15.16 19.27 -47.98
N ALA A 617 15.21 19.26 -49.30
CA ALA A 617 16.46 19.34 -50.05
C ALA A 617 17.22 20.68 -49.81
N GLU A 618 16.51 21.80 -49.65
CA GLU A 618 17.08 23.12 -49.34
C GLU A 618 17.61 23.12 -47.90
N LEU A 619 16.87 22.58 -46.96
CA LEU A 619 17.30 22.47 -45.56
C LEU A 619 18.51 21.54 -45.37
N ASP A 620 18.58 20.44 -46.11
CA ASP A 620 19.77 19.56 -46.13
C ASP A 620 21.01 20.30 -46.66
N ARG A 621 20.89 21.11 -47.76
CA ARG A 621 21.97 21.91 -48.29
C ARG A 621 22.47 22.96 -47.29
N GLY A 622 21.53 23.58 -46.58
CA GLY A 622 21.81 24.55 -45.53
C GLY A 622 22.25 23.92 -44.20
N LYS A 623 22.30 22.59 -44.08
CA LYS A 623 22.62 21.85 -42.83
C LYS A 623 21.75 22.28 -41.66
N ARG A 624 20.49 22.56 -41.91
CA ARG A 624 19.53 23.03 -40.91
C ARG A 624 18.99 21.85 -40.08
N ASN A 625 18.79 22.06 -38.77
CA ASN A 625 18.23 21.06 -37.87
C ASN A 625 16.80 20.65 -38.23
N GLU A 626 16.04 21.55 -38.85
CA GLU A 626 14.65 21.34 -39.31
C GLU A 626 14.56 20.32 -40.46
N ALA A 627 15.68 20.01 -41.13
CA ALA A 627 15.71 18.97 -42.17
C ALA A 627 15.28 17.59 -41.69
N VAL A 628 15.55 17.24 -40.41
CA VAL A 628 15.20 15.95 -39.84
C VAL A 628 13.66 15.79 -39.68
N PRO A 629 12.96 16.70 -38.96
CA PRO A 629 11.50 16.57 -38.81
C PRO A 629 10.76 16.73 -40.13
N VAL A 630 11.22 17.57 -41.06
CA VAL A 630 10.62 17.68 -42.41
C VAL A 630 10.80 16.35 -43.20
N GLY A 631 11.97 15.71 -43.06
CA GLY A 631 12.22 14.40 -43.67
C GLY A 631 11.35 13.26 -43.11
N GLU A 632 11.11 13.26 -41.79
CA GLU A 632 10.20 12.31 -41.14
C GLU A 632 8.74 12.56 -41.56
N PHE A 633 8.35 13.81 -41.65
CA PHE A 633 7.04 14.20 -42.17
C PHE A 633 6.84 13.68 -43.60
N LEU A 634 7.81 13.90 -44.48
CA LEU A 634 7.73 13.44 -45.89
C LEU A 634 7.50 11.91 -46.00
N LYS A 635 8.23 11.13 -45.18
CA LYS A 635 8.01 9.66 -45.11
C LYS A 635 6.59 9.32 -44.67
N THR A 636 6.07 10.02 -43.66
CA THR A 636 4.72 9.83 -43.11
C THR A 636 3.66 10.18 -44.19
N LEU A 637 3.88 11.28 -44.90
CA LEU A 637 3.02 11.73 -45.99
C LEU A 637 3.00 10.72 -47.16
N ASP A 638 4.19 10.21 -47.60
CA ASP A 638 4.31 9.20 -48.62
C ASP A 638 3.57 7.90 -48.27
N ALA A 639 3.67 7.46 -47.00
CA ALA A 639 2.93 6.32 -46.50
C ALA A 639 1.39 6.55 -46.53
N PHE A 640 0.96 7.75 -46.21
CA PHE A 640 -0.47 8.13 -46.24
C PHE A 640 -1.00 8.10 -47.67
N PHE A 641 -0.29 8.69 -48.62
CA PHE A 641 -0.71 8.67 -50.04
C PHE A 641 -0.68 7.28 -50.65
N ALA A 642 0.33 6.47 -50.35
CA ALA A 642 0.38 5.08 -50.76
C ALA A 642 -0.83 4.28 -50.24
N ARG A 643 -1.29 4.54 -49.03
CA ARG A 643 -2.47 3.90 -48.47
C ARG A 643 -3.77 4.36 -49.17
N LEU A 644 -3.89 5.66 -49.48
CA LEU A 644 -5.01 6.18 -50.26
C LEU A 644 -5.03 5.56 -51.66
N GLU A 645 -3.90 5.43 -52.35
CA GLU A 645 -3.81 4.86 -53.67
C GLU A 645 -4.14 3.37 -53.69
N LYS A 646 -3.67 2.60 -52.69
CA LYS A 646 -4.02 1.19 -52.51
C LYS A 646 -5.54 0.98 -52.36
N ASN A 647 -6.24 1.93 -51.77
CA ASN A 647 -7.68 1.85 -51.52
C ASN A 647 -8.49 2.67 -52.53
N ARG A 648 -7.89 3.12 -53.64
CA ARG A 648 -8.51 4.00 -54.65
C ARG A 648 -9.84 3.48 -55.18
N ASN A 649 -9.94 2.16 -55.38
CA ASN A 649 -11.12 1.54 -55.94
C ASN A 649 -12.12 1.00 -54.92
N SER A 650 -11.79 1.09 -53.60
CA SER A 650 -12.64 0.52 -52.57
C SER A 650 -13.20 1.58 -51.60
N ASN A 651 -12.36 2.38 -50.93
CA ASN A 651 -12.77 3.30 -49.84
C ASN A 651 -11.90 4.56 -49.67
N ALA A 652 -11.13 4.98 -50.68
CA ALA A 652 -10.26 6.16 -50.55
C ALA A 652 -11.03 7.43 -50.22
N LEU A 653 -12.23 7.62 -50.75
CA LEU A 653 -13.09 8.75 -50.48
C LEU A 653 -13.59 8.76 -49.01
N GLY A 654 -14.01 7.61 -48.50
CA GLY A 654 -14.41 7.45 -47.12
C GLY A 654 -13.23 7.80 -46.16
N MET A 655 -12.05 7.25 -46.45
CA MET A 655 -10.83 7.55 -45.67
C MET A 655 -10.48 9.04 -45.67
N LEU A 656 -10.64 9.74 -46.81
CA LEU A 656 -10.38 11.18 -46.89
C LEU A 656 -11.42 12.00 -46.07
N ARG A 657 -12.70 11.58 -46.14
CA ARG A 657 -13.74 12.20 -45.30
C ARG A 657 -13.48 11.99 -43.80
N ASP A 658 -13.16 10.73 -43.44
CA ASP A 658 -12.84 10.40 -42.06
C ASP A 658 -11.60 11.16 -41.56
N PHE A 659 -10.58 11.28 -42.38
CA PHE A 659 -9.38 12.07 -42.08
C PHE A 659 -9.70 13.57 -41.95
N GLN A 660 -10.42 14.15 -42.94
CA GLN A 660 -10.83 15.56 -42.90
C GLN A 660 -11.72 15.83 -41.66
N GLY A 661 -12.70 14.98 -41.41
CA GLY A 661 -13.60 15.11 -40.27
C GLY A 661 -12.84 15.05 -38.95
N GLY A 662 -11.99 14.03 -38.78
CA GLY A 662 -11.18 13.90 -37.56
C GLY A 662 -10.22 15.06 -37.31
N MET A 663 -9.63 15.60 -38.39
CA MET A 663 -8.68 16.72 -38.28
C MET A 663 -9.35 18.10 -38.07
N LEU A 664 -10.49 18.35 -38.73
CA LEU A 664 -10.98 19.72 -38.93
C LEU A 664 -12.43 19.95 -38.44
N ALA A 665 -13.23 18.91 -38.16
CA ALA A 665 -14.63 19.10 -37.77
C ALA A 665 -14.79 19.92 -36.49
N GLU A 666 -13.94 19.73 -35.52
CA GLU A 666 -13.95 20.46 -34.24
C GLU A 666 -13.20 21.80 -34.28
N LEU A 667 -12.42 22.07 -35.34
CA LEU A 667 -11.58 23.26 -35.44
C LEU A 667 -12.35 24.58 -35.30
N PRO A 668 -13.53 24.76 -35.93
CA PRO A 668 -14.29 26.01 -35.75
C PRO A 668 -14.68 26.27 -34.30
N GLU A 669 -15.14 25.26 -33.58
CA GLU A 669 -15.54 25.41 -32.18
C GLU A 669 -14.35 25.64 -31.26
N LYS A 670 -13.23 24.96 -31.52
CA LYS A 670 -11.96 25.18 -30.79
C LYS A 670 -11.43 26.60 -31.01
N LEU A 671 -11.52 27.12 -32.23
CA LEU A 671 -11.13 28.51 -32.52
C LEU A 671 -12.06 29.52 -31.85
N LYS A 672 -13.38 29.26 -31.83
CA LYS A 672 -14.32 30.11 -31.10
C LYS A 672 -14.03 30.14 -29.61
N LEU A 673 -13.74 28.98 -29.02
CA LEU A 673 -13.35 28.88 -27.60
C LEU A 673 -12.06 29.66 -27.35
N LEU A 674 -11.03 29.45 -28.15
CA LEU A 674 -9.77 30.21 -28.07
C LEU A 674 -10.04 31.72 -28.12
N MET A 675 -10.83 32.19 -29.11
CA MET A 675 -11.16 33.61 -29.23
C MET A 675 -11.90 34.18 -28.00
N ALA A 676 -12.78 33.37 -27.40
CA ALA A 676 -13.47 33.74 -26.17
C ALA A 676 -12.49 33.82 -24.95
N THR A 677 -11.48 32.96 -24.88
CA THR A 677 -10.48 33.00 -23.80
C THR A 677 -9.49 34.17 -23.93
N LEU A 678 -9.41 34.81 -25.12
CA LEU A 678 -8.59 36.00 -25.36
C LEU A 678 -9.25 37.33 -24.92
N GLU A 679 -10.52 37.27 -24.48
CA GLU A 679 -11.25 38.43 -23.94
C GLU A 679 -11.65 38.20 -22.45
N PRO A 680 -10.68 37.91 -21.56
CA PRO A 680 -11.02 37.69 -20.15
C PRO A 680 -11.41 38.99 -19.46
N SER A 681 -12.36 38.90 -18.51
CA SER A 681 -12.65 39.97 -17.58
C SER A 681 -11.75 39.90 -16.34
N PRO A 682 -11.49 41.02 -15.65
CA PRO A 682 -10.81 40.98 -14.35
C PRO A 682 -11.51 40.01 -13.38
N VAL A 683 -10.76 39.10 -12.76
CA VAL A 683 -11.24 38.11 -11.82
C VAL A 683 -11.02 38.60 -10.40
N SER A 684 -12.04 38.64 -9.59
CA SER A 684 -11.99 38.91 -8.14
C SER A 684 -12.27 37.67 -7.32
N SER A 685 -12.09 37.75 -6.01
CA SER A 685 -12.45 36.67 -5.08
C SER A 685 -13.95 36.34 -5.07
N ALA A 686 -14.79 37.26 -5.50
CA ALA A 686 -16.23 37.04 -5.61
C ALA A 686 -16.63 36.21 -6.82
N ASP A 687 -15.78 36.15 -7.84
CA ASP A 687 -16.01 35.40 -9.08
C ASP A 687 -15.57 33.93 -8.97
N VAL A 688 -14.88 33.56 -7.87
CA VAL A 688 -14.43 32.19 -7.64
C VAL A 688 -15.67 31.29 -7.42
N PRO A 689 -15.75 30.13 -8.14
CA PRO A 689 -16.87 29.21 -8.01
C PRO A 689 -17.11 28.74 -6.58
N GLN A 690 -18.39 28.59 -6.21
CA GLN A 690 -18.78 28.19 -4.85
C GLN A 690 -18.25 26.83 -4.44
N GLU A 691 -18.03 25.93 -5.40
CA GLU A 691 -17.42 24.61 -5.19
C GLU A 691 -15.99 24.75 -4.65
N LEU A 692 -15.23 25.69 -5.18
CA LEU A 692 -13.87 26.01 -4.70
C LEU A 692 -13.93 26.75 -3.36
N VAL A 693 -14.83 27.74 -3.23
CA VAL A 693 -14.99 28.48 -1.98
C VAL A 693 -15.27 27.51 -0.82
N LYS A 694 -16.17 26.52 -0.99
CA LYS A 694 -16.49 25.53 0.03
C LYS A 694 -15.28 24.66 0.43
N ARG A 695 -14.36 24.39 -0.49
CA ARG A 695 -13.15 23.60 -0.21
C ARG A 695 -12.09 24.39 0.56
N PHE A 696 -11.99 25.69 0.35
CA PHE A 696 -10.95 26.53 0.94
C PHE A 696 -11.46 27.47 2.05
N LYS A 697 -12.76 27.55 2.28
CA LYS A 697 -13.36 28.33 3.37
C LYS A 697 -14.25 27.43 4.22
N GLY A 698 -13.86 27.26 5.48
CA GLY A 698 -14.54 26.44 6.46
C GLY A 698 -15.90 27.03 6.88
N LYS A 699 -16.71 26.22 7.55
CA LYS A 699 -18.02 26.59 8.12
C LYS A 699 -17.90 27.70 9.15
N SER A 700 -16.80 27.75 9.89
CA SER A 700 -16.47 28.82 10.85
C SER A 700 -16.01 30.12 10.18
N GLY A 701 -15.82 30.16 8.86
CA GLY A 701 -15.31 31.28 8.12
C GLY A 701 -13.78 31.33 7.99
N LYS A 702 -13.06 30.36 8.54
CA LYS A 702 -11.61 30.22 8.42
C LYS A 702 -11.19 29.80 7.01
N TYR A 703 -9.92 30.05 6.67
CA TYR A 703 -9.34 29.78 5.34
C TYR A 703 -8.34 28.64 5.40
N LEU A 704 -8.39 27.77 4.39
CA LEU A 704 -7.49 26.63 4.21
C LEU A 704 -6.30 27.02 3.32
N LEU A 705 -5.11 26.62 3.73
CA LEU A 705 -3.90 26.65 2.91
C LEU A 705 -3.39 25.21 2.76
N GLN A 706 -3.17 24.79 1.53
CA GLN A 706 -2.53 23.53 1.18
C GLN A 706 -1.07 23.82 0.84
N VAL A 707 -0.15 23.25 1.61
CA VAL A 707 1.29 23.48 1.52
C VAL A 707 1.94 22.30 0.84
N ALA A 708 2.39 22.47 -0.39
CA ALA A 708 3.02 21.42 -1.18
C ALA A 708 4.54 21.33 -0.87
N PRO A 709 5.09 20.12 -0.66
CA PRO A 709 6.52 19.93 -0.46
C PRO A 709 7.29 20.06 -1.76
N ARG A 710 8.52 20.61 -1.70
CA ARG A 710 9.42 20.76 -2.85
C ARG A 710 10.06 19.45 -3.29
N ASN A 711 10.35 18.57 -2.33
CA ASN A 711 10.97 17.27 -2.56
C ASN A 711 9.98 16.15 -2.19
N GLU A 712 10.29 14.94 -2.63
CA GLU A 712 9.57 13.74 -2.16
C GLU A 712 9.78 13.57 -0.65
N ILE A 713 8.68 13.50 0.11
CA ILE A 713 8.67 13.40 1.59
C ILE A 713 8.24 12.01 2.08
N PHE A 714 8.62 10.96 1.36
CA PHE A 714 8.35 9.57 1.79
C PHE A 714 9.32 9.08 2.85
N ASP A 715 10.56 9.58 2.83
CA ASP A 715 11.56 9.25 3.81
C ASP A 715 11.46 10.18 5.02
N ARG A 716 11.94 9.67 6.17
CA ARG A 716 11.83 10.37 7.45
C ARG A 716 12.48 11.76 7.43
N GLU A 717 13.72 11.87 6.93
CA GLU A 717 14.49 13.10 7.01
C GLU A 717 13.86 14.25 6.20
N PRO A 718 13.46 14.05 4.90
CA PRO A 718 12.74 15.08 4.16
C PRO A 718 11.40 15.45 4.77
N LEU A 719 10.63 14.46 5.26
CA LEU A 719 9.34 14.68 5.90
C LEU A 719 9.49 15.50 7.19
N GLU A 720 10.45 15.16 8.05
CA GLU A 720 10.71 15.86 9.30
C GLU A 720 11.19 17.30 9.05
N ALA A 721 12.05 17.52 8.04
CA ALA A 721 12.49 18.84 7.65
C ALA A 721 11.33 19.71 7.14
N PHE A 722 10.48 19.15 6.26
CA PHE A 722 9.30 19.83 5.75
C PHE A 722 8.32 20.22 6.85
N LEU A 723 7.99 19.29 7.75
CA LEU A 723 7.06 19.54 8.86
C LEU A 723 7.63 20.54 9.87
N ARG A 724 8.93 20.53 10.12
CA ARG A 724 9.60 21.52 10.98
C ARG A 724 9.46 22.92 10.39
N ASP A 725 9.70 23.07 9.10
CA ASP A 725 9.57 24.34 8.40
C ASP A 725 8.12 24.83 8.44
N VAL A 726 7.14 24.01 8.08
CA VAL A 726 5.71 24.37 8.10
C VAL A 726 5.26 24.78 9.52
N ARG A 727 5.65 24.00 10.54
CA ARG A 727 5.33 24.27 11.95
C ARG A 727 6.02 25.51 12.52
N SER A 728 7.08 25.99 11.88
CA SER A 728 7.71 27.28 12.24
C SER A 728 6.79 28.47 11.93
N VAL A 729 5.88 28.30 10.98
CA VAL A 729 4.87 29.32 10.61
C VAL A 729 3.57 29.09 11.36
N ASP A 730 3.10 27.84 11.43
CA ASP A 730 1.88 27.44 12.15
C ASP A 730 2.09 26.12 12.91
N PRO A 731 2.18 26.15 14.25
CA PRO A 731 2.32 24.95 15.08
C PRO A 731 1.14 23.96 14.98
N HIS A 732 -0.05 24.44 14.55
CA HIS A 732 -1.27 23.66 14.40
C HIS A 732 -1.44 23.08 13.00
N ALA A 733 -0.38 23.10 12.19
CA ALA A 733 -0.41 22.48 10.88
C ALA A 733 -0.83 21.00 10.97
N THR A 734 -1.69 20.56 10.05
CA THR A 734 -2.27 19.22 9.98
C THR A 734 -2.21 18.68 8.55
N GLY A 735 -3.02 17.69 8.21
CA GLY A 735 -3.05 17.05 6.90
C GLY A 735 -2.29 15.73 6.86
N GLU A 736 -2.29 15.09 5.69
CA GLU A 736 -1.77 13.74 5.50
C GLU A 736 -0.29 13.56 5.91
N PRO A 737 0.66 14.44 5.51
CA PRO A 737 2.07 14.31 5.92
C PRO A 737 2.26 14.39 7.43
N VAL A 738 1.49 15.27 8.12
CA VAL A 738 1.53 15.40 9.57
C VAL A 738 1.00 14.14 10.23
N MET A 739 -0.14 13.63 9.74
CA MET A 739 -0.77 12.41 10.25
C MET A 739 0.17 11.21 10.11
N VAL A 740 0.82 11.05 8.97
CA VAL A 740 1.78 9.97 8.74
C VAL A 740 2.97 10.08 9.69
N TYR A 741 3.58 11.25 9.81
CA TYR A 741 4.73 11.46 10.69
C TYR A 741 4.41 11.18 12.16
N GLU A 742 3.31 11.76 12.67
CA GLU A 742 2.89 11.58 14.07
C GLU A 742 2.50 10.12 14.34
N SER A 743 1.74 9.51 13.43
CA SER A 743 1.35 8.10 13.53
C SER A 743 2.55 7.17 13.61
N MET A 744 3.54 7.35 12.72
CA MET A 744 4.75 6.54 12.69
C MET A 744 5.61 6.75 13.93
N THR A 745 5.70 7.99 14.42
CA THR A 745 6.45 8.32 15.61
C THR A 745 5.82 7.69 16.86
N ILE A 746 4.50 7.86 17.04
CA ILE A 746 3.76 7.26 18.16
C ILE A 746 3.88 5.74 18.11
N MET A 747 3.71 5.14 16.93
CA MET A 747 3.79 3.69 16.76
C MET A 747 5.18 3.16 17.08
N ARG A 748 6.23 3.77 16.56
CA ARG A 748 7.63 3.40 16.85
C ARG A 748 7.93 3.46 18.35
N ASP A 749 7.52 4.55 19.00
CA ASP A 749 7.79 4.75 20.43
C ASP A 749 6.95 3.79 21.29
N ALA A 750 5.71 3.51 20.89
CA ALA A 750 4.86 2.49 21.49
C ALA A 750 5.51 1.10 21.46
N TYR A 751 6.00 0.68 20.31
CA TYR A 751 6.67 -0.64 20.18
C TYR A 751 8.00 -0.71 20.90
N ARG A 752 8.77 0.38 20.93
CA ARG A 752 10.00 0.46 21.72
C ARG A 752 9.70 0.31 23.21
N GLY A 753 8.66 0.99 23.70
CA GLY A 753 8.18 0.85 25.07
C GLY A 753 7.72 -0.57 25.37
N ALA A 754 6.85 -1.13 24.51
CA ALA A 754 6.36 -2.50 24.65
C ALA A 754 7.48 -3.55 24.70
N PHE A 755 8.52 -3.39 23.87
CA PHE A 755 9.69 -4.27 23.89
C PHE A 755 10.43 -4.23 25.24
N LEU A 756 10.67 -3.04 25.78
CA LEU A 756 11.35 -2.88 27.08
C LEU A 756 10.50 -3.43 28.23
N TYR A 757 9.19 -3.16 28.21
CA TYR A 757 8.27 -3.71 29.22
C TYR A 757 8.15 -5.23 29.12
N ALA A 758 8.09 -5.79 27.90
CA ALA A 758 8.08 -7.24 27.67
C ALA A 758 9.37 -7.88 28.20
N LEU A 759 10.54 -7.29 27.91
CA LEU A 759 11.81 -7.79 28.43
C LEU A 759 11.84 -7.78 29.96
N ALA A 760 11.40 -6.70 30.60
CA ALA A 760 11.33 -6.61 32.05
C ALA A 760 10.37 -7.64 32.67
N ALA A 761 9.17 -7.81 32.06
CA ALA A 761 8.20 -8.81 32.50
C ALA A 761 8.73 -10.22 32.37
N ILE A 762 9.41 -10.54 31.24
CA ILE A 762 10.01 -11.86 31.01
C ILE A 762 11.10 -12.14 32.04
N VAL A 763 11.98 -11.18 32.32
CA VAL A 763 13.01 -11.33 33.38
C VAL A 763 12.35 -11.62 34.73
N ALA A 764 11.30 -10.90 35.09
CA ALA A 764 10.55 -11.13 36.33
C ALA A 764 9.94 -12.54 36.38
N ILE A 765 9.30 -12.98 35.28
CA ILE A 765 8.69 -14.31 35.19
C ILE A 765 9.76 -15.40 35.26
N LEU A 766 10.92 -15.25 34.59
CA LEU A 766 12.04 -16.21 34.67
C LEU A 766 12.59 -16.33 36.11
N LEU A 767 12.70 -15.21 36.83
CA LEU A 767 13.09 -15.22 38.24
C LEU A 767 12.11 -15.98 39.12
N VAL A 768 10.80 -15.84 38.88
CA VAL A 768 9.73 -16.57 39.58
C VAL A 768 9.73 -18.06 39.17
N ALA A 769 9.86 -18.34 37.89
CA ALA A 769 9.83 -19.69 37.34
C ALA A 769 11.03 -20.54 37.86
N PHE A 770 12.21 -19.98 37.85
CA PHE A 770 13.43 -20.67 38.28
C PHE A 770 13.81 -20.42 39.74
N ARG A 771 13.26 -19.42 40.40
CA ARG A 771 13.66 -19.04 41.76
C ARG A 771 15.18 -18.97 41.92
N SER A 772 15.89 -18.55 40.86
CA SER A 772 17.33 -18.51 40.79
C SER A 772 17.78 -17.52 39.73
N VAL A 773 18.52 -16.50 40.10
CA VAL A 773 19.09 -15.51 39.18
C VAL A 773 20.00 -16.18 38.14
N LYS A 774 20.80 -17.18 38.55
CA LYS A 774 21.69 -17.90 37.68
C LYS A 774 20.93 -18.53 36.49
N PHE A 775 19.86 -19.27 36.75
CA PHE A 775 19.08 -19.92 35.70
C PHE A 775 18.21 -18.93 34.89
N ALA A 776 17.77 -17.84 35.50
CA ALA A 776 17.11 -16.76 34.77
C ALA A 776 18.05 -16.13 33.73
N VAL A 777 19.30 -15.84 34.10
CA VAL A 777 20.32 -15.34 33.15
C VAL A 777 20.65 -16.38 32.08
N ILE A 778 20.81 -17.64 32.45
CA ILE A 778 21.07 -18.74 31.48
C ILE A 778 19.94 -18.86 30.44
N GLY A 779 18.68 -18.67 30.84
CA GLY A 779 17.54 -18.68 29.92
C GLY A 779 17.45 -17.42 29.06
N LEU A 780 17.91 -16.27 29.57
CA LEU A 780 17.87 -14.99 28.85
C LEU A 780 18.96 -14.87 27.77
N VAL A 781 20.14 -15.44 27.99
CA VAL A 781 21.28 -15.32 27.06
C VAL A 781 20.96 -15.82 25.65
N PRO A 782 20.43 -17.06 25.43
CA PRO A 782 20.09 -17.53 24.10
C PRO A 782 19.01 -16.68 23.42
N LEU A 783 18.05 -16.16 24.19
CA LEU A 783 17.00 -15.28 23.69
C LEU A 783 17.60 -14.01 23.08
N LEU A 784 18.48 -13.32 23.83
CA LEU A 784 19.13 -12.09 23.35
C LEU A 784 20.05 -12.35 22.14
N VAL A 785 20.77 -13.47 22.13
CA VAL A 785 21.59 -13.91 20.99
C VAL A 785 20.71 -14.14 19.77
N GLY A 786 19.58 -14.83 19.93
CA GLY A 786 18.63 -15.07 18.84
C GLY A 786 18.05 -13.77 18.26
N LEU A 787 17.71 -12.80 19.12
CA LEU A 787 17.24 -11.49 18.65
C LEU A 787 18.30 -10.73 17.85
N LEU A 788 19.55 -10.74 18.29
CA LEU A 788 20.65 -10.14 17.54
C LEU A 788 20.83 -10.78 16.18
N PHE A 789 20.76 -12.11 16.11
CA PHE A 789 20.84 -12.84 14.84
C PHE A 789 19.63 -12.58 13.94
N MET A 790 18.42 -12.39 14.50
CA MET A 790 17.24 -11.98 13.74
C MET A 790 17.46 -10.62 13.05
N VAL A 791 17.94 -9.63 13.81
CA VAL A 791 18.20 -8.28 13.27
C VAL A 791 19.32 -8.32 12.23
N ALA A 792 20.37 -9.10 12.46
CA ALA A 792 21.44 -9.30 11.48
C ALA A 792 20.91 -9.98 10.20
N GLY A 793 20.05 -10.97 10.34
CA GLY A 793 19.37 -11.62 9.21
C GLY A 793 18.48 -10.68 8.43
N MET A 794 17.70 -9.81 9.12
CA MET A 794 16.90 -8.78 8.44
C MET A 794 17.75 -7.88 7.56
N TRP A 795 18.91 -7.44 8.08
CA TRP A 795 19.86 -6.62 7.32
C TRP A 795 20.42 -7.36 6.09
N VAL A 796 20.81 -8.62 6.25
CA VAL A 796 21.35 -9.45 5.14
C VAL A 796 20.32 -9.61 4.03
N PHE A 797 19.04 -9.77 4.37
CA PHE A 797 17.95 -9.91 3.40
C PHE A 797 17.36 -8.57 2.94
N GLY A 798 17.92 -7.43 3.37
CA GLY A 798 17.44 -6.09 2.99
C GLY A 798 16.06 -5.74 3.53
N ILE A 799 15.66 -6.31 4.69
CA ILE A 799 14.35 -6.10 5.29
C ILE A 799 14.46 -4.99 6.35
N SER A 800 13.81 -3.86 6.11
CA SER A 800 13.66 -2.77 7.07
C SER A 800 12.52 -3.05 8.06
N PHE A 801 12.59 -2.43 9.24
CA PHE A 801 11.41 -2.35 10.09
C PHE A 801 10.34 -1.50 9.42
N ASN A 802 9.08 -1.86 9.62
CA ASN A 802 7.93 -1.12 9.14
C ASN A 802 6.80 -1.22 10.19
N PRO A 803 5.72 -0.44 10.06
CA PRO A 803 4.60 -0.45 11.01
C PRO A 803 3.97 -1.81 11.27
N ALA A 804 4.04 -2.73 10.30
CA ALA A 804 3.46 -4.05 10.45
C ALA A 804 4.41 -5.04 11.15
N ASN A 805 5.69 -5.10 10.74
CA ASN A 805 6.62 -6.13 11.24
C ASN A 805 7.32 -5.79 12.55
N ILE A 806 7.32 -4.53 12.99
CA ILE A 806 7.97 -4.14 14.25
C ILE A 806 7.31 -4.81 15.48
N ILE A 807 6.03 -5.18 15.38
CA ILE A 807 5.29 -5.93 16.41
C ILE A 807 5.94 -7.29 16.72
N VAL A 808 6.70 -7.83 15.78
CA VAL A 808 7.38 -9.12 15.93
C VAL A 808 8.45 -9.07 17.03
N MET A 809 9.07 -7.93 17.29
CA MET A 809 10.14 -7.80 18.29
C MET A 809 9.71 -8.23 19.72
N PRO A 810 8.70 -7.64 20.34
CA PRO A 810 8.22 -8.09 21.65
C PRO A 810 7.55 -9.47 21.58
N LEU A 811 7.01 -9.86 20.41
CA LEU A 811 6.38 -11.15 20.23
C LEU A 811 7.39 -12.30 20.25
N VAL A 812 8.52 -12.17 19.54
CA VAL A 812 9.61 -13.17 19.57
C VAL A 812 10.18 -13.29 20.98
N LEU A 813 10.28 -12.20 21.73
CA LEU A 813 10.70 -12.26 23.13
C LEU A 813 9.81 -13.19 23.96
N GLY A 814 8.47 -13.02 23.85
CA GLY A 814 7.51 -13.81 24.62
C GLY A 814 7.49 -15.29 24.24
N ILE A 815 7.53 -15.58 22.93
CA ILE A 815 7.37 -16.94 22.41
C ILE A 815 8.68 -17.74 22.50
N ALA A 816 9.81 -17.15 22.13
CA ALA A 816 11.07 -17.88 22.06
C ALA A 816 11.61 -18.27 23.44
N VAL A 817 11.30 -17.49 24.50
CA VAL A 817 11.75 -17.79 25.86
C VAL A 817 11.19 -19.12 26.39
N ASP A 818 10.06 -19.56 25.87
CA ASP A 818 9.38 -20.82 26.26
C ASP A 818 10.30 -22.03 26.09
N SER A 819 11.07 -22.04 25.01
CA SER A 819 12.10 -23.06 24.73
C SER A 819 13.08 -23.18 25.90
N GLY A 820 13.54 -22.05 26.44
CA GLY A 820 14.42 -21.99 27.59
C GLY A 820 13.76 -22.50 28.88
N ILE A 821 12.48 -22.13 29.10
CA ILE A 821 11.71 -22.54 30.27
C ILE A 821 11.55 -24.07 30.29
N TYR A 822 11.16 -24.69 29.17
CA TYR A 822 10.99 -26.13 29.10
C TYR A 822 12.30 -26.89 29.29
N LEU A 823 13.37 -26.50 28.59
CA LEU A 823 14.67 -27.18 28.66
C LEU A 823 15.34 -27.04 30.03
N ILE A 824 15.37 -25.85 30.62
CA ILE A 824 15.98 -25.60 31.93
C ILE A 824 15.14 -26.24 33.03
N ASN A 825 13.80 -26.27 32.93
CA ASN A 825 12.93 -26.90 33.93
C ASN A 825 13.18 -28.42 33.97
N ARG A 826 13.31 -29.06 32.80
CA ARG A 826 13.65 -30.47 32.73
C ARG A 826 15.04 -30.78 33.27
N TYR A 827 16.05 -29.99 32.89
CA TYR A 827 17.42 -30.07 33.38
C TYR A 827 17.48 -30.06 34.92
N ARG A 828 16.73 -29.14 35.54
CA ARG A 828 16.74 -28.95 36.99
C ARG A 828 15.92 -29.98 37.75
N ASN A 829 14.74 -30.33 37.27
CA ASN A 829 13.77 -31.10 38.01
C ASN A 829 14.01 -32.61 37.84
N GLU A 830 14.52 -33.03 36.67
CA GLU A 830 14.81 -34.45 36.40
C GLU A 830 16.29 -34.82 36.59
N GLY A 831 17.17 -33.79 36.71
CA GLY A 831 18.63 -34.01 36.92
C GLY A 831 19.34 -34.63 35.72
N GLU A 832 18.71 -34.58 34.55
CA GLU A 832 19.25 -35.17 33.32
C GLU A 832 20.38 -34.27 32.78
N PRO A 833 21.50 -34.89 32.25
CA PRO A 833 22.57 -34.13 31.60
C PRO A 833 22.05 -33.32 30.42
N ALA A 834 22.68 -32.14 30.12
CA ALA A 834 22.27 -31.24 29.04
C ALA A 834 22.10 -31.96 27.69
N GLU A 835 22.93 -32.98 27.41
CA GLU A 835 22.87 -33.79 26.19
C GLU A 835 21.55 -34.59 26.08
N VAL A 836 21.07 -35.14 27.20
CA VAL A 836 19.86 -35.95 27.28
C VAL A 836 18.62 -35.04 27.19
N VAL A 837 18.66 -33.88 27.81
CA VAL A 837 17.54 -32.91 27.80
C VAL A 837 17.20 -32.49 26.38
N VAL A 838 18.19 -32.19 25.53
CA VAL A 838 17.96 -31.74 24.13
C VAL A 838 17.41 -32.88 23.25
N THR A 839 17.79 -34.12 23.52
CA THR A 839 17.33 -35.30 22.73
C THR A 839 16.07 -35.95 23.30
N SER A 840 15.55 -35.46 24.42
CA SER A 840 14.33 -35.97 25.08
C SER A 840 13.03 -35.52 24.36
N SER A 841 11.88 -36.03 24.84
CA SER A 841 10.55 -35.57 24.37
C SER A 841 10.36 -34.07 24.51
N THR A 842 10.93 -33.44 25.54
CA THR A 842 10.91 -31.97 25.73
C THR A 842 11.72 -31.26 24.67
N GLY A 843 12.93 -31.72 24.34
CA GLY A 843 13.73 -31.14 23.26
C GLY A 843 13.06 -31.28 21.88
N VAL A 844 12.51 -32.49 21.61
CA VAL A 844 11.70 -32.71 20.40
C VAL A 844 10.47 -31.78 20.38
N GLY A 845 9.80 -31.62 21.52
CA GLY A 845 8.65 -30.71 21.65
C GLY A 845 9.01 -29.25 21.35
N VAL A 846 10.11 -28.76 21.90
CA VAL A 846 10.62 -27.40 21.63
C VAL A 846 10.94 -27.20 20.14
N PHE A 847 11.55 -28.21 19.50
CA PHE A 847 11.83 -28.15 18.06
C PHE A 847 10.53 -28.11 17.24
N LEU A 848 9.55 -28.97 17.57
CA LEU A 848 8.24 -29.02 16.92
C LEU A 848 7.45 -27.71 17.15
N ASN A 849 7.51 -27.11 18.33
CA ASN A 849 6.91 -25.83 18.64
C ASN A 849 7.44 -24.74 17.69
N THR A 850 8.75 -24.69 17.52
CA THR A 850 9.35 -23.74 16.58
C THR A 850 8.87 -23.98 15.14
N LEU A 851 8.81 -25.26 14.71
CA LEU A 851 8.30 -25.60 13.37
C LEU A 851 6.82 -25.24 13.18
N THR A 852 5.97 -25.44 14.19
CA THR A 852 4.54 -25.09 14.10
C THR A 852 4.33 -23.58 14.08
N ILE A 853 5.12 -22.80 14.83
CA ILE A 853 5.12 -21.36 14.80
C ILE A 853 5.61 -20.86 13.44
N MET A 854 6.71 -21.46 12.92
CA MET A 854 7.20 -21.16 11.58
C MET A 854 6.19 -21.53 10.48
N ALA A 855 5.46 -22.62 10.61
CA ALA A 855 4.41 -23.01 9.68
C ALA A 855 3.26 -21.97 9.69
N SER A 856 2.86 -21.50 10.87
CA SER A 856 1.79 -20.54 11.03
C SER A 856 2.18 -19.14 10.51
N PHE A 857 3.28 -18.59 10.99
CA PHE A 857 3.74 -17.28 10.53
C PHE A 857 4.34 -17.33 9.12
N GLY A 858 4.98 -18.42 8.73
CA GLY A 858 5.47 -18.67 7.38
C GLY A 858 4.34 -18.73 6.35
N ALA A 859 3.15 -19.16 6.74
CA ALA A 859 1.95 -19.08 5.89
C ALA A 859 1.59 -17.63 5.51
N LEU A 860 1.95 -16.64 6.33
CA LEU A 860 1.79 -15.23 6.01
C LEU A 860 2.72 -14.77 4.86
N MET A 861 3.77 -15.52 4.54
CA MET A 861 4.65 -15.20 3.40
C MET A 861 3.98 -15.41 2.03
N VAL A 862 2.80 -16.02 1.97
CA VAL A 862 2.00 -16.14 0.75
C VAL A 862 1.18 -14.87 0.50
N ALA A 863 1.11 -13.96 1.47
CA ALA A 863 0.34 -12.73 1.39
C ALA A 863 0.86 -11.79 0.30
N HIS A 864 -0.04 -11.17 -0.44
CA HIS A 864 0.26 -10.12 -1.40
C HIS A 864 0.53 -8.79 -0.70
N HIS A 865 -0.16 -8.54 0.42
CA HIS A 865 0.05 -7.36 1.26
C HIS A 865 1.43 -7.42 1.91
N GLN A 866 2.33 -6.48 1.53
CA GLN A 866 3.74 -6.51 1.93
C GLN A 866 3.93 -6.40 3.46
N GLY A 867 3.04 -5.69 4.14
CA GLY A 867 3.03 -5.63 5.62
C GLY A 867 2.83 -7.01 6.23
N VAL A 868 1.81 -7.75 5.80
CA VAL A 868 1.50 -9.12 6.28
C VAL A 868 2.62 -10.09 5.91
N PHE A 869 3.11 -10.02 4.67
CA PHE A 869 4.28 -10.78 4.21
C PHE A 869 5.49 -10.57 5.13
N SER A 870 5.80 -9.31 5.44
CA SER A 870 6.96 -8.95 6.27
C SER A 870 6.87 -9.46 7.71
N ILE A 871 5.66 -9.51 8.30
CA ILE A 871 5.42 -10.16 9.61
C ILE A 871 5.84 -11.63 9.53
N GLY A 872 5.39 -12.35 8.50
CA GLY A 872 5.73 -13.76 8.29
C GLY A 872 7.22 -14.00 8.18
N VAL A 873 7.92 -13.19 7.38
CA VAL A 873 9.38 -13.30 7.19
C VAL A 873 10.15 -13.02 8.47
N VAL A 874 9.88 -11.87 9.11
CA VAL A 874 10.63 -11.44 10.31
C VAL A 874 10.39 -12.41 11.47
N MET A 875 9.15 -12.88 11.66
CA MET A 875 8.83 -13.86 12.70
C MET A 875 9.51 -15.19 12.46
N SER A 876 9.46 -15.71 11.22
CA SER A 876 10.15 -16.97 10.88
C SER A 876 11.65 -16.87 11.08
N LEU A 877 12.24 -15.75 10.64
CA LEU A 877 13.66 -15.48 10.85
C LEU A 877 14.03 -15.43 12.34
N GLY A 878 13.19 -14.73 13.13
CA GLY A 878 13.35 -14.63 14.58
C GLY A 878 13.28 -15.98 15.28
N MET A 879 12.31 -16.80 14.91
CA MET A 879 12.13 -18.13 15.48
C MET A 879 13.30 -19.08 15.12
N VAL A 880 13.78 -19.05 13.86
CA VAL A 880 14.97 -19.82 13.46
C VAL A 880 16.20 -19.37 14.26
N ALA A 881 16.42 -18.06 14.34
CA ALA A 881 17.57 -17.49 15.05
C ALA A 881 17.55 -17.85 16.55
N CYS A 882 16.40 -17.73 17.20
CA CYS A 882 16.23 -18.13 18.59
C CYS A 882 16.36 -19.64 18.78
N GLN A 883 15.79 -20.46 17.89
CA GLN A 883 15.92 -21.90 17.95
C GLN A 883 17.38 -22.36 17.86
N VAL A 884 18.15 -21.77 16.92
CA VAL A 884 19.60 -22.04 16.81
C VAL A 884 20.30 -21.65 18.12
N ALA A 885 19.97 -20.51 18.71
CA ALA A 885 20.55 -20.08 19.98
C ALA A 885 20.19 -21.05 21.12
N PHE A 886 18.93 -21.52 21.22
CA PHE A 886 18.49 -22.46 22.26
C PHE A 886 19.03 -23.87 22.08
N VAL A 887 19.24 -24.35 20.84
CA VAL A 887 19.78 -25.68 20.58
C VAL A 887 21.29 -25.72 20.64
N VAL A 888 21.99 -24.61 20.31
CA VAL A 888 23.46 -24.54 20.22
C VAL A 888 24.05 -23.86 21.46
N VAL A 889 23.58 -22.68 21.83
CA VAL A 889 24.22 -21.88 22.89
C VAL A 889 23.78 -22.33 24.28
N LEU A 890 22.49 -22.63 24.51
CA LEU A 890 21.99 -23.03 25.82
C LEU A 890 22.68 -24.34 26.34
N PRO A 891 22.78 -25.42 25.54
CA PRO A 891 23.43 -26.64 25.99
C PRO A 891 24.92 -26.45 26.29
N ALA A 892 25.60 -25.60 25.46
CA ALA A 892 27.02 -25.31 25.71
C ALA A 892 27.22 -24.53 27.04
N VAL A 893 26.29 -23.60 27.37
CA VAL A 893 26.31 -22.85 28.63
C VAL A 893 26.01 -23.79 29.80
N LEU A 894 24.98 -24.65 29.69
CA LEU A 894 24.65 -25.64 30.72
C LEU A 894 25.83 -26.59 30.99
N LYS A 895 26.49 -27.08 29.94
CA LYS A 895 27.66 -27.97 30.06
C LYS A 895 28.84 -27.33 30.79
N LEU A 896 29.07 -26.02 30.57
CA LEU A 896 30.09 -25.27 31.33
C LEU A 896 29.72 -25.11 32.82
N VAL A 897 28.43 -25.06 33.12
CA VAL A 897 27.91 -24.95 34.48
C VAL A 897 27.99 -26.32 35.19
N GLU A 898 27.83 -27.45 34.47
CA GLU A 898 28.05 -28.82 35.01
C GLU A 898 29.50 -29.07 35.37
N GLY A 899 30.44 -28.54 34.61
CA GLY A 899 31.90 -28.76 34.83
C GLY A 899 32.52 -27.93 35.95
N ARG A 900 31.69 -27.21 36.71
CA ARG A 900 32.05 -26.53 37.96
C ARG A 900 31.40 -27.21 39.16
#